data_cdbce69c34a6d1acb87889c6780b75ac
#
_entry.id   cdbce69c34a6d1acb87889c6780b75ac
#
_cell.length_a   1.000
_cell.length_b   1.000
_cell.length_c   1.000
_cell.angle_alpha   90.00
_cell.angle_beta   90.00
_cell.angle_gamma   90.00
#
_symmetry.space_group_name_H-M   'P 1'
#
loop_
_entity.id
_entity.type
_entity.pdbx_description
1 polymer ?
#
loop_
_entity_poly.entity_id
_entity_poly.type
_entity_poly.pdbx_seq_one_letter_code
_entity_poly.pdbx_strand_id
1 'polypeptide(L)'
;MADVVRGMSPDELTRLVDLRPDLALPRPQDLAELVERALGATSTQLALEGLDAWQRRVALALAASPDAISTRHLAALMGAERSAVAQTIHALQRRALLWGNERGWHITHAVRAAFGSYPAGLAGESVMPLPDHQIDEALAAVGEPGRAVLERLLWENPTGRVTQADRRGSATSTRPVDQLLHHRLVRPLDSETVILPREVALRLRGGRLFPDEVSPVVPPWPAGSDSRVADRAGLGSAFELVSTVEVLIEEVGRRQPRPLATGALPKKELTALAREGGGPQRTLLALLVAERAGLVASTASAWLPSEGYDEWLALDGWGRWIVLRDAWLALDAFADVQAPALAPGNTVAWAGAMRRLAIEQLRAALEGAPVEAPVLASRLAWLKPAWARLDLELLAGQVVTEASWFGLVALGRRTGLVDAVEDPGFPQPADEFMVQSDLTAVTPAPLRAEVMRTMALVADRESSGGAGVYRFTADSIRRALDAGLGADEVRGWIREHSLTPVPQALDYLVDDVARRHGLVQVAAVASVVTVDDPVTVDAILGRPGATELGLRRLAPTVLAAAAEPADVVIFLRELGLAPVAQDASGARFTTPASRRAKAHVPPAPIDGQRVDAHAVVSELLARDEGRRHAAESGNLLKALEDSIGKPGWWHLDHVADDGTRRTAEVRVLALTAGQARLMKKAEGPFTLPVSRMIALRKG
;
A
#
# COMPACT_ATOMS: atom_id res chain seq x y z
N MET A 1 26.70 -11.93 -15.43
CA MET A 1 25.77 -11.06 -14.69
C MET A 1 26.07 -11.04 -13.20
N ALA A 2 26.20 -12.20 -12.54
CA ALA A 2 26.57 -12.22 -11.10
C ALA A 2 27.79 -11.36 -10.77
N ASP A 3 28.87 -11.47 -11.56
CA ASP A 3 30.09 -10.68 -11.35
C ASP A 3 29.87 -9.18 -11.64
N VAL A 4 28.95 -8.85 -12.56
CA VAL A 4 28.57 -7.44 -12.81
C VAL A 4 27.90 -6.85 -11.59
N VAL A 5 26.94 -7.56 -10.97
CA VAL A 5 26.26 -7.07 -9.76
C VAL A 5 27.23 -7.00 -8.56
N ARG A 6 28.11 -7.98 -8.41
CA ARG A 6 29.17 -7.95 -7.36
C ARG A 6 30.15 -6.80 -7.53
N GLY A 7 30.40 -6.38 -8.77
CA GLY A 7 31.29 -5.28 -9.10
C GLY A 7 30.67 -3.90 -9.09
N MET A 8 29.35 -3.78 -8.80
CA MET A 8 28.65 -2.52 -8.70
C MET A 8 29.17 -1.67 -7.53
N SER A 9 29.24 -0.36 -7.74
CA SER A 9 29.53 0.59 -6.66
C SER A 9 28.39 0.63 -5.63
N PRO A 10 28.61 1.14 -4.41
CA PRO A 10 27.57 1.30 -3.40
C PRO A 10 26.34 2.08 -3.92
N ASP A 11 26.57 3.14 -4.72
CA ASP A 11 25.50 3.94 -5.32
C ASP A 11 24.68 3.15 -6.37
N GLU A 12 25.36 2.31 -7.16
CA GLU A 12 24.68 1.46 -8.15
C GLU A 12 23.85 0.37 -7.47
N LEU A 13 24.36 -0.25 -6.40
CA LEU A 13 23.63 -1.22 -5.59
C LEU A 13 22.43 -0.57 -4.89
N THR A 14 22.57 0.64 -4.36
CA THR A 14 21.47 1.41 -3.76
C THR A 14 20.38 1.66 -4.80
N ARG A 15 20.74 2.14 -6.00
CA ARG A 15 19.79 2.33 -7.09
C ARG A 15 19.13 1.01 -7.55
N LEU A 16 19.87 -0.09 -7.54
CA LEU A 16 19.30 -1.41 -7.86
C LEU A 16 18.22 -1.80 -6.85
N VAL A 17 18.48 -1.62 -5.55
CA VAL A 17 17.51 -1.91 -4.47
C VAL A 17 16.32 -0.95 -4.53
N ASP A 18 16.52 0.34 -4.81
CA ASP A 18 15.43 1.29 -5.02
C ASP A 18 14.51 0.89 -6.18
N LEU A 19 15.10 0.40 -7.29
CA LEU A 19 14.37 -0.06 -8.47
C LEU A 19 13.76 -1.45 -8.29
N ARG A 20 14.24 -2.23 -7.32
CA ARG A 20 13.82 -3.60 -7.01
C ARG A 20 13.78 -3.81 -5.49
N PRO A 21 12.77 -3.24 -4.80
CA PRO A 21 12.64 -3.35 -3.34
C PRO A 21 12.50 -4.79 -2.83
N ASP A 22 12.03 -5.70 -3.68
CA ASP A 22 11.93 -7.14 -3.41
C ASP A 22 13.29 -7.77 -3.04
N LEU A 23 14.39 -7.21 -3.52
CA LEU A 23 15.74 -7.69 -3.20
C LEU A 23 16.09 -7.48 -1.72
N ALA A 24 15.49 -6.51 -1.08
CA ALA A 24 15.75 -6.17 0.32
C ALA A 24 14.68 -6.73 1.29
N LEU A 25 13.64 -7.41 0.80
CA LEU A 25 12.55 -7.96 1.60
C LEU A 25 12.36 -9.47 1.33
N PRO A 26 12.60 -10.33 2.34
CA PRO A 26 13.22 -10.04 3.64
C PRO A 26 14.68 -9.58 3.48
N ARG A 27 15.25 -8.93 4.50
CA ARG A 27 16.64 -8.44 4.42
C ARG A 27 17.61 -9.56 4.05
N PRO A 28 18.45 -9.39 3.01
CA PRO A 28 19.45 -10.37 2.63
C PRO A 28 20.59 -10.42 3.69
N GLN A 29 21.18 -11.59 3.86
CA GLN A 29 22.25 -11.81 4.84
C GLN A 29 23.58 -11.24 4.37
N ASP A 30 23.84 -11.29 3.05
CA ASP A 30 25.07 -10.83 2.43
C ASP A 30 24.85 -10.44 0.96
N LEU A 31 25.90 -9.93 0.32
CA LEU A 31 25.88 -9.53 -1.08
C LEU A 31 25.64 -10.73 -2.03
N ALA A 32 26.09 -11.93 -1.65
CA ALA A 32 25.89 -13.13 -2.47
C ALA A 32 24.42 -13.51 -2.56
N GLU A 33 23.68 -13.44 -1.44
CA GLU A 33 22.24 -13.69 -1.40
C GLU A 33 21.47 -12.61 -2.20
N LEU A 34 21.86 -11.34 -2.11
CA LEU A 34 21.28 -10.27 -2.91
C LEU A 34 21.45 -10.55 -4.40
N VAL A 35 22.66 -10.97 -4.83
CA VAL A 35 22.95 -11.35 -6.22
C VAL A 35 22.12 -12.54 -6.66
N GLU A 36 22.02 -13.59 -5.85
CA GLU A 36 21.22 -14.78 -6.15
C GLU A 36 19.74 -14.42 -6.33
N ARG A 37 19.19 -13.61 -5.44
CA ARG A 37 17.81 -13.09 -5.56
C ARG A 37 17.64 -12.28 -6.84
N ALA A 38 18.57 -11.36 -7.14
CA ALA A 38 18.49 -10.50 -8.32
C ALA A 38 18.43 -11.29 -9.63
N LEU A 39 19.03 -12.48 -9.67
CA LEU A 39 19.06 -13.38 -10.84
C LEU A 39 17.96 -14.45 -10.78
N GLY A 40 17.26 -14.58 -9.65
CA GLY A 40 16.21 -15.54 -9.45
C GLY A 40 14.97 -15.26 -10.31
N ALA A 41 14.21 -16.30 -10.66
CA ALA A 41 13.05 -16.20 -11.53
C ALA A 41 11.96 -15.31 -10.96
N THR A 42 11.62 -15.47 -9.67
CA THR A 42 10.56 -14.70 -8.97
C THR A 42 10.88 -13.20 -8.97
N SER A 43 12.08 -12.83 -8.53
CA SER A 43 12.49 -11.42 -8.49
C SER A 43 12.64 -10.81 -9.88
N THR A 44 13.08 -11.61 -10.88
CA THR A 44 13.08 -11.19 -12.29
C THR A 44 11.67 -10.93 -12.79
N GLN A 45 10.71 -11.79 -12.46
CA GLN A 45 9.30 -11.59 -12.83
C GLN A 45 8.74 -10.30 -12.24
N LEU A 46 8.96 -10.03 -10.95
CA LEU A 46 8.56 -8.78 -10.29
C LEU A 46 9.20 -7.55 -10.96
N ALA A 47 10.51 -7.66 -11.31
CA ALA A 47 11.19 -6.58 -12.02
C ALA A 47 10.58 -6.30 -13.41
N LEU A 48 10.17 -7.34 -14.13
CA LEU A 48 9.51 -7.23 -15.45
C LEU A 48 8.08 -6.67 -15.32
N GLU A 49 7.35 -6.99 -14.25
CA GLU A 49 6.04 -6.41 -13.95
C GLU A 49 6.13 -4.91 -13.60
N GLY A 50 7.29 -4.47 -13.11
CA GLY A 50 7.60 -3.06 -12.85
C GLY A 50 7.94 -2.24 -14.10
N LEU A 51 8.07 -2.85 -15.28
CA LEU A 51 8.39 -2.15 -16.53
C LEU A 51 7.15 -1.52 -17.17
N ASP A 52 7.33 -0.35 -17.77
CA ASP A 52 6.34 0.24 -18.68
C ASP A 52 6.26 -0.52 -20.03
N ALA A 53 5.28 -0.17 -20.85
CA ALA A 53 5.02 -0.84 -22.13
C ALA A 53 6.23 -0.78 -23.09
N TRP A 54 6.92 0.35 -23.13
CA TRP A 54 8.09 0.50 -23.96
C TRP A 54 9.28 -0.31 -23.44
N GLN A 55 9.59 -0.20 -22.14
CA GLN A 55 10.65 -0.99 -21.50
C GLN A 55 10.41 -2.49 -21.66
N ARG A 56 9.17 -2.94 -21.47
CA ARG A 56 8.77 -4.33 -21.66
C ARG A 56 8.92 -4.78 -23.13
N ARG A 57 8.60 -3.90 -24.08
CA ARG A 57 8.78 -4.15 -25.51
C ARG A 57 10.26 -4.33 -25.87
N VAL A 58 11.14 -3.47 -25.34
CA VAL A 58 12.60 -3.60 -25.54
C VAL A 58 13.15 -4.88 -24.88
N ALA A 59 12.69 -5.22 -23.67
CA ALA A 59 13.08 -6.46 -23.00
C ALA A 59 12.62 -7.71 -23.79
N LEU A 60 11.41 -7.69 -24.34
CA LEU A 60 10.89 -8.76 -25.21
C LEU A 60 11.71 -8.85 -26.51
N ALA A 61 12.08 -7.72 -27.11
CA ALA A 61 12.92 -7.68 -28.32
C ALA A 61 14.31 -8.28 -28.04
N LEU A 62 14.90 -7.98 -26.90
CA LEU A 62 16.17 -8.62 -26.47
C LEU A 62 16.00 -10.12 -26.26
N ALA A 63 14.89 -10.55 -25.63
CA ALA A 63 14.60 -11.96 -25.40
C ALA A 63 14.40 -12.74 -26.73
N ALA A 64 13.79 -12.07 -27.70
CA ALA A 64 13.60 -12.62 -29.05
C ALA A 64 14.85 -12.54 -29.92
N SER A 65 15.90 -11.87 -29.52
CA SER A 65 17.12 -11.66 -30.29
C SER A 65 18.22 -12.66 -29.92
N PRO A 66 19.21 -12.89 -30.83
CA PRO A 66 20.43 -13.62 -30.50
C PRO A 66 21.18 -12.95 -29.36
N ASP A 67 22.03 -13.71 -28.66
CA ASP A 67 22.95 -13.16 -27.70
C ASP A 67 23.97 -12.19 -28.34
N ALA A 68 24.44 -11.24 -27.55
CA ALA A 68 25.37 -10.20 -28.00
C ALA A 68 24.82 -9.28 -29.11
N ILE A 69 23.51 -9.00 -29.11
CA ILE A 69 22.92 -8.08 -30.08
C ILE A 69 23.36 -6.63 -29.82
N SER A 70 23.74 -5.90 -30.88
CA SER A 70 24.07 -4.49 -30.80
C SER A 70 22.81 -3.62 -30.70
N THR A 71 22.92 -2.44 -30.01
CA THR A 71 21.84 -1.46 -29.95
C THR A 71 21.29 -1.06 -31.32
N ARG A 72 22.19 -0.88 -32.28
CA ARG A 72 21.82 -0.53 -33.67
C ARG A 72 20.94 -1.63 -34.31
N HIS A 73 21.34 -2.87 -34.18
CA HIS A 73 20.61 -3.99 -34.77
C HIS A 73 19.26 -4.20 -34.12
N LEU A 74 19.21 -4.10 -32.76
CA LEU A 74 17.96 -4.20 -32.01
C LEU A 74 16.98 -3.11 -32.44
N ALA A 75 17.44 -1.84 -32.53
CA ALA A 75 16.62 -0.72 -32.96
C ALA A 75 16.05 -0.94 -34.38
N ALA A 76 16.86 -1.47 -35.29
CA ALA A 76 16.41 -1.79 -36.63
C ALA A 76 15.33 -2.88 -36.67
N LEU A 77 15.49 -3.95 -35.88
CA LEU A 77 14.49 -5.02 -35.73
C LEU A 77 13.18 -4.54 -35.09
N MET A 78 13.27 -3.53 -34.23
CA MET A 78 12.09 -2.93 -33.60
C MET A 78 11.43 -1.84 -34.48
N GLY A 79 12.10 -1.35 -35.51
CA GLY A 79 11.65 -0.21 -36.30
C GLY A 79 11.64 1.08 -35.50
N ALA A 80 12.55 1.24 -34.49
CA ALA A 80 12.52 2.29 -33.50
C ALA A 80 13.78 3.17 -33.55
N GLU A 81 13.70 4.38 -32.97
CA GLU A 81 14.85 5.25 -32.83
C GLU A 81 15.93 4.65 -31.92
N ARG A 82 17.19 4.68 -32.38
CA ARG A 82 18.33 4.14 -31.63
C ARG A 82 18.50 4.79 -30.27
N SER A 83 18.28 6.08 -30.16
CA SER A 83 18.38 6.86 -28.92
C SER A 83 17.40 6.36 -27.85
N ALA A 84 16.13 6.15 -28.21
CA ALA A 84 15.10 5.65 -27.31
C ALA A 84 15.41 4.21 -26.85
N VAL A 85 15.87 3.35 -27.77
CA VAL A 85 16.27 1.98 -27.44
C VAL A 85 17.48 1.98 -26.50
N ALA A 86 18.51 2.82 -26.76
CA ALA A 86 19.71 2.92 -25.94
C ALA A 86 19.40 3.36 -24.50
N GLN A 87 18.59 4.41 -24.34
CA GLN A 87 18.15 4.88 -23.01
C GLN A 87 17.45 3.77 -22.21
N THR A 88 16.59 3.01 -22.89
CA THR A 88 15.84 1.92 -22.26
C THR A 88 16.75 0.75 -21.89
N ILE A 89 17.70 0.39 -22.75
CA ILE A 89 18.70 -0.64 -22.42
C ILE A 89 19.46 -0.27 -21.14
N HIS A 90 19.89 0.98 -20.99
CA HIS A 90 20.53 1.44 -19.75
C HIS A 90 19.58 1.41 -18.54
N ALA A 91 18.30 1.68 -18.73
CA ALA A 91 17.32 1.55 -17.66
C ALA A 91 17.11 0.08 -17.21
N LEU A 92 17.12 -0.86 -18.16
CA LEU A 92 17.05 -2.30 -17.87
C LEU A 92 18.36 -2.82 -17.24
N GLN A 93 19.53 -2.29 -17.65
CA GLN A 93 20.82 -2.60 -17.05
C GLN A 93 20.88 -2.21 -15.57
N ARG A 94 20.39 -1.00 -15.22
CA ARG A 94 20.28 -0.57 -13.82
C ARG A 94 19.40 -1.46 -12.96
N ARG A 95 18.47 -2.20 -13.55
CA ARG A 95 17.64 -3.22 -12.87
C ARG A 95 18.29 -4.61 -12.85
N ALA A 96 19.53 -4.74 -13.30
CA ALA A 96 20.24 -6.02 -13.43
C ALA A 96 19.48 -7.07 -14.28
N LEU A 97 18.74 -6.65 -15.30
CA LEU A 97 18.02 -7.54 -16.24
C LEU A 97 18.87 -7.93 -17.45
N LEU A 98 19.89 -7.15 -17.77
CA LEU A 98 20.83 -7.37 -18.86
C LEU A 98 22.23 -6.86 -18.52
N TRP A 99 23.22 -7.29 -19.31
CA TRP A 99 24.61 -6.81 -19.21
C TRP A 99 25.25 -6.72 -20.59
N GLY A 100 26.38 -6.04 -20.68
CA GLY A 100 27.11 -5.85 -21.92
C GLY A 100 27.41 -4.39 -22.22
N ASN A 101 27.58 -4.09 -23.48
CA ASN A 101 27.81 -2.74 -23.98
C ASN A 101 27.17 -2.57 -25.38
N GLU A 102 27.33 -1.41 -26.00
CA GLU A 102 26.71 -1.10 -27.31
C GLU A 102 27.06 -2.07 -28.43
N ARG A 103 28.16 -2.84 -28.32
CA ARG A 103 28.61 -3.83 -29.31
C ARG A 103 27.90 -5.17 -29.13
N GLY A 104 27.49 -5.50 -27.89
CA GLY A 104 26.81 -6.74 -27.57
C GLY A 104 26.12 -6.69 -26.22
N TRP A 105 24.80 -6.76 -26.25
CA TRP A 105 23.93 -6.86 -25.07
C TRP A 105 23.48 -8.30 -24.86
N HIS A 106 23.50 -8.72 -23.61
CA HIS A 106 23.07 -10.05 -23.16
C HIS A 106 21.99 -9.90 -22.12
N ILE A 107 20.97 -10.75 -22.16
CA ILE A 107 19.95 -10.83 -21.11
C ILE A 107 20.20 -12.03 -20.22
N THR A 108 19.67 -11.99 -18.99
CA THR A 108 19.73 -13.13 -18.08
C THR A 108 18.83 -14.27 -18.58
N HIS A 109 19.17 -15.51 -18.23
CA HIS A 109 18.33 -16.66 -18.56
C HIS A 109 16.90 -16.50 -17.98
N ALA A 110 16.78 -15.98 -16.75
CA ALA A 110 15.51 -15.74 -16.12
C ALA A 110 14.64 -14.73 -16.90
N VAL A 111 15.23 -13.66 -17.46
CA VAL A 111 14.51 -12.70 -18.33
C VAL A 111 14.03 -13.38 -19.61
N ARG A 112 14.87 -14.18 -20.26
CA ARG A 112 14.47 -14.90 -21.48
C ARG A 112 13.33 -15.87 -21.18
N ALA A 113 13.47 -16.66 -20.11
CA ALA A 113 12.46 -17.65 -19.70
C ALA A 113 11.10 -17.02 -19.35
N ALA A 114 11.09 -15.82 -18.76
CA ALA A 114 9.87 -15.10 -18.42
C ALA A 114 9.01 -14.70 -19.63
N PHE A 115 9.60 -14.61 -20.83
CA PHE A 115 8.87 -14.36 -22.07
C PHE A 115 8.45 -15.64 -22.80
N GLY A 116 8.64 -16.80 -22.19
CA GLY A 116 8.23 -18.09 -22.73
C GLY A 116 9.17 -18.68 -23.77
N SER A 117 8.76 -19.79 -24.39
CA SER A 117 9.57 -20.55 -25.34
C SER A 117 9.78 -19.83 -26.67
N TYR A 118 8.86 -18.95 -27.05
CA TYR A 118 8.86 -18.23 -28.32
C TYR A 118 8.66 -16.72 -28.13
N PRO A 119 9.68 -16.00 -27.59
CA PRO A 119 9.59 -14.56 -27.41
C PRO A 119 9.26 -13.85 -28.73
N ALA A 120 8.31 -12.91 -28.69
CA ALA A 120 7.76 -12.23 -29.87
C ALA A 120 7.22 -13.20 -30.96
N GLY A 121 6.78 -14.41 -30.59
CA GLY A 121 6.30 -15.41 -31.56
C GLY A 121 7.38 -15.91 -32.55
N LEU A 122 8.64 -15.91 -32.11
CA LEU A 122 9.75 -16.37 -32.95
C LEU A 122 10.36 -17.66 -32.41
N ALA A 123 10.63 -18.59 -33.29
CA ALA A 123 11.44 -19.76 -32.99
C ALA A 123 12.89 -19.35 -32.65
N GLY A 124 13.61 -20.24 -31.96
CA GLY A 124 15.04 -20.10 -31.74
C GLY A 124 15.83 -20.05 -33.06
N GLU A 125 17.10 -19.68 -32.98
CA GLU A 125 17.98 -19.66 -34.15
C GLU A 125 18.09 -21.04 -34.79
N SER A 126 18.01 -21.06 -36.14
CA SER A 126 18.18 -22.27 -36.90
C SER A 126 19.66 -22.67 -36.98
N VAL A 127 19.97 -23.94 -36.79
CA VAL A 127 21.35 -24.46 -36.96
C VAL A 127 21.85 -24.24 -38.40
N MET A 128 20.94 -24.34 -39.36
CA MET A 128 21.22 -24.07 -40.78
C MET A 128 20.11 -23.18 -41.34
N PRO A 129 20.24 -21.85 -41.22
CA PRO A 129 19.24 -20.91 -41.70
C PRO A 129 19.21 -20.90 -43.23
N LEU A 130 18.02 -20.68 -43.80
CA LEU A 130 17.86 -20.42 -45.20
C LEU A 130 18.33 -19.00 -45.54
N PRO A 131 19.12 -18.80 -46.60
CA PRO A 131 19.44 -17.47 -47.10
C PRO A 131 18.18 -16.77 -47.64
N ASP A 132 18.15 -15.44 -47.58
CA ASP A 132 16.98 -14.64 -47.95
C ASP A 132 16.48 -14.92 -49.37
N HIS A 133 17.40 -15.07 -50.36
CA HIS A 133 17.01 -15.37 -51.74
C HIS A 133 16.32 -16.73 -51.89
N GLN A 134 16.74 -17.75 -51.12
CA GLN A 134 16.07 -19.05 -51.12
C GLN A 134 14.71 -18.99 -50.43
N ILE A 135 14.56 -18.15 -49.42
CA ILE A 135 13.25 -17.92 -48.79
C ILE A 135 12.30 -17.27 -49.81
N ASP A 136 12.76 -16.25 -50.54
CA ASP A 136 11.93 -15.55 -51.52
C ASP A 136 11.51 -16.48 -52.67
N GLU A 137 12.42 -17.31 -53.19
CA GLU A 137 12.12 -18.33 -54.20
C GLU A 137 11.11 -19.36 -53.66
N ALA A 138 11.30 -19.83 -52.44
CA ALA A 138 10.40 -20.78 -51.81
C ALA A 138 9.00 -20.18 -51.58
N LEU A 139 8.92 -18.92 -51.15
CA LEU A 139 7.65 -18.20 -50.97
C LEU A 139 6.92 -17.93 -52.27
N ALA A 140 7.66 -17.78 -53.40
CA ALA A 140 7.07 -17.67 -54.71
C ALA A 140 6.53 -19.01 -55.24
N ALA A 141 7.17 -20.14 -54.86
CA ALA A 141 6.78 -21.48 -55.26
C ALA A 141 5.54 -22.02 -54.55
N VAL A 142 5.28 -21.59 -53.30
CA VAL A 142 4.09 -22.01 -52.56
C VAL A 142 2.92 -21.08 -52.88
N GLY A 143 1.78 -21.64 -53.27
CA GLY A 143 0.59 -20.85 -53.58
C GLY A 143 -0.08 -20.21 -52.37
N GLU A 144 -1.19 -19.54 -52.61
CA GLU A 144 -2.00 -18.86 -51.59
C GLU A 144 -2.36 -19.73 -50.34
N PRO A 145 -2.71 -21.04 -50.50
CA PRO A 145 -2.98 -21.90 -49.37
C PRO A 145 -1.75 -22.13 -48.45
N GLY A 146 -0.54 -22.18 -49.04
CA GLY A 146 0.70 -22.28 -48.26
C GLY A 146 0.99 -20.98 -47.50
N ARG A 147 0.80 -19.84 -48.13
CA ARG A 147 0.95 -18.53 -47.46
C ARG A 147 -0.01 -18.35 -46.31
N ALA A 148 -1.29 -18.73 -46.43
CA ALA A 148 -2.27 -18.67 -45.38
C ALA A 148 -1.89 -19.52 -44.14
N VAL A 149 -1.18 -20.65 -44.33
CA VAL A 149 -0.64 -21.42 -43.22
C VAL A 149 0.48 -20.67 -42.52
N LEU A 150 1.40 -20.05 -43.27
CA LEU A 150 2.52 -19.28 -42.73
C LEU A 150 2.01 -18.06 -41.95
N GLU A 151 0.98 -17.35 -42.42
CA GLU A 151 0.38 -16.21 -41.77
C GLU A 151 -0.19 -16.54 -40.38
N ARG A 152 -0.78 -17.73 -40.23
CA ARG A 152 -1.29 -18.18 -38.90
C ARG A 152 -0.18 -18.47 -37.91
N LEU A 153 1.03 -18.78 -38.37
CA LEU A 153 2.21 -19.07 -37.53
C LEU A 153 3.06 -17.81 -37.27
N LEU A 154 2.69 -16.68 -37.89
CA LEU A 154 3.61 -15.56 -38.05
C LEU A 154 3.82 -14.77 -36.77
N TRP A 155 2.77 -14.45 -36.00
CA TRP A 155 2.86 -13.43 -34.97
C TRP A 155 2.72 -13.92 -33.51
N GLU A 156 1.91 -14.96 -33.26
CA GLU A 156 1.64 -15.40 -31.89
C GLU A 156 2.41 -16.64 -31.47
N ASN A 157 2.18 -17.74 -32.19
CA ASN A 157 2.82 -19.02 -31.92
C ASN A 157 3.40 -19.59 -33.21
N PRO A 158 4.73 -19.78 -33.31
CA PRO A 158 5.37 -20.28 -34.52
C PRO A 158 5.12 -21.77 -34.74
N THR A 159 4.36 -22.48 -33.90
CA THR A 159 4.10 -23.92 -34.02
C THR A 159 2.68 -24.19 -34.48
N GLY A 160 2.53 -25.22 -35.32
CA GLY A 160 1.27 -25.71 -35.83
C GLY A 160 1.15 -27.23 -35.72
N ARG A 161 -0.03 -27.75 -35.34
CA ARG A 161 -0.29 -29.18 -35.29
C ARG A 161 -0.62 -29.70 -36.71
N VAL A 162 0.04 -30.79 -37.10
CA VAL A 162 -0.18 -31.47 -38.36
C VAL A 162 0.01 -32.97 -38.14
N THR A 163 -0.67 -33.81 -38.94
CA THR A 163 -0.45 -35.27 -38.91
C THR A 163 0.83 -35.63 -39.67
N GLN A 164 1.70 -36.43 -39.02
CA GLN A 164 2.98 -36.87 -39.62
C GLN A 164 3.86 -35.70 -40.07
N ALA A 165 4.18 -34.81 -39.14
CA ALA A 165 5.00 -33.62 -39.38
C ALA A 165 6.43 -33.96 -39.87
N ASP A 166 6.94 -35.12 -39.47
CA ASP A 166 8.27 -35.66 -39.81
C ASP A 166 8.36 -36.32 -41.21
N ARG A 167 7.26 -36.35 -41.98
CA ARG A 167 7.26 -36.89 -43.35
C ARG A 167 8.08 -36.03 -44.28
N ARG A 168 8.58 -36.64 -45.36
CA ARG A 168 9.22 -35.89 -46.46
C ARG A 168 8.18 -35.04 -47.17
N GLY A 169 8.45 -33.72 -47.25
CA GLY A 169 7.66 -32.80 -48.05
C GLY A 169 7.77 -33.07 -49.53
N SER A 170 6.77 -32.64 -50.32
CA SER A 170 6.76 -32.75 -51.78
C SER A 170 6.28 -31.44 -52.40
N ALA A 171 6.98 -30.96 -53.42
CA ALA A 171 6.61 -29.76 -54.18
C ALA A 171 5.29 -29.91 -54.95
N THR A 172 4.95 -31.12 -55.34
CA THR A 172 3.76 -31.43 -56.15
C THR A 172 2.57 -31.88 -55.32
N SER A 173 2.69 -31.89 -54.00
CA SER A 173 1.59 -32.27 -53.11
C SER A 173 0.45 -31.25 -53.15
N THR A 174 -0.77 -31.71 -53.08
CA THR A 174 -1.97 -30.86 -52.93
C THR A 174 -2.14 -30.36 -51.52
N ARG A 175 -1.38 -30.87 -50.56
CA ARG A 175 -1.40 -30.43 -49.17
C ARG A 175 -0.42 -29.29 -48.97
N PRO A 176 -0.87 -28.09 -48.53
CA PRO A 176 0.01 -26.92 -48.35
C PRO A 176 1.21 -27.19 -47.45
N VAL A 177 1.02 -27.92 -46.35
CA VAL A 177 2.09 -28.22 -45.37
C VAL A 177 3.20 -29.08 -46.01
N ASP A 178 2.89 -30.00 -46.96
CA ASP A 178 3.90 -30.83 -47.64
C ASP A 178 4.80 -29.98 -48.51
N GLN A 179 4.22 -28.97 -49.21
CA GLN A 179 4.99 -27.99 -49.99
C GLN A 179 5.89 -27.15 -49.08
N LEU A 180 5.35 -26.68 -47.95
CA LEU A 180 6.11 -25.88 -46.95
C LEU A 180 7.28 -26.68 -46.33
N LEU A 181 7.08 -27.98 -46.05
CA LEU A 181 8.14 -28.88 -45.59
C LEU A 181 9.20 -29.12 -46.69
N HIS A 182 8.78 -29.31 -47.95
CA HIS A 182 9.69 -29.49 -49.07
C HIS A 182 10.63 -28.29 -49.25
N HIS A 183 10.07 -27.08 -49.21
CA HIS A 183 10.80 -25.82 -49.35
C HIS A 183 11.45 -25.34 -48.04
N ARG A 184 11.36 -26.13 -46.94
CA ARG A 184 11.92 -25.79 -45.63
C ARG A 184 11.38 -24.48 -45.03
N LEU A 185 10.21 -24.01 -45.52
CA LEU A 185 9.51 -22.84 -44.94
C LEU A 185 8.87 -23.15 -43.60
N VAL A 186 8.60 -24.43 -43.30
CA VAL A 186 8.36 -24.95 -41.95
C VAL A 186 9.26 -26.17 -41.71
N ARG A 187 9.54 -26.47 -40.44
CA ARG A 187 10.35 -27.64 -40.03
C ARG A 187 9.56 -28.50 -39.06
N PRO A 188 9.75 -29.83 -39.05
CA PRO A 188 9.19 -30.66 -38.00
C PRO A 188 9.88 -30.34 -36.66
N LEU A 189 9.10 -30.19 -35.64
CA LEU A 189 9.54 -30.12 -34.26
C LEU A 189 9.45 -31.51 -33.61
N ASP A 190 8.37 -32.25 -33.91
CA ASP A 190 8.11 -33.63 -33.57
C ASP A 190 7.20 -34.26 -34.63
N SER A 191 6.66 -35.49 -34.39
CA SER A 191 5.80 -36.20 -35.34
C SER A 191 4.45 -35.54 -35.64
N GLU A 192 4.01 -34.61 -34.77
CA GLU A 192 2.69 -33.96 -34.88
C GLU A 192 2.76 -32.42 -34.91
N THR A 193 3.96 -31.85 -34.85
CA THR A 193 4.14 -30.41 -34.75
C THR A 193 5.16 -29.91 -35.77
N VAL A 194 4.79 -28.87 -36.49
CA VAL A 194 5.72 -28.10 -37.33
C VAL A 194 6.00 -26.75 -36.69
N ILE A 195 7.16 -26.17 -36.96
CA ILE A 195 7.57 -24.85 -36.48
C ILE A 195 7.99 -23.99 -37.67
N LEU A 196 7.58 -22.72 -37.64
CA LEU A 196 8.02 -21.68 -38.56
C LEU A 196 9.44 -21.23 -38.17
N PRO A 197 10.46 -21.46 -39.01
CA PRO A 197 11.83 -21.03 -38.72
C PRO A 197 11.93 -19.53 -38.56
N ARG A 198 12.83 -19.08 -37.67
CA ARG A 198 13.04 -17.68 -37.34
C ARG A 198 13.33 -16.80 -38.54
N GLU A 199 14.25 -17.26 -39.42
CA GLU A 199 14.66 -16.55 -40.62
C GLU A 199 13.49 -16.37 -41.62
N VAL A 200 12.64 -17.38 -41.76
CA VAL A 200 11.44 -17.32 -42.61
C VAL A 200 10.42 -16.34 -42.00
N ALA A 201 10.18 -16.41 -40.65
CA ALA A 201 9.29 -15.50 -39.98
C ALA A 201 9.76 -14.05 -40.12
N LEU A 202 11.03 -13.75 -39.88
CA LEU A 202 11.57 -12.39 -40.01
C LEU A 202 11.48 -11.88 -41.45
N ARG A 203 11.71 -12.76 -42.46
CA ARG A 203 11.55 -12.37 -43.86
C ARG A 203 10.11 -12.00 -44.19
N LEU A 204 9.14 -12.80 -43.74
CA LEU A 204 7.71 -12.53 -43.93
C LEU A 204 7.24 -11.27 -43.19
N ARG A 205 7.85 -10.96 -42.04
CA ARG A 205 7.58 -9.74 -41.23
C ARG A 205 8.30 -8.49 -41.79
N GLY A 206 9.03 -8.59 -42.92
CA GLY A 206 9.83 -7.47 -43.44
C GLY A 206 10.98 -7.04 -42.52
N GLY A 207 11.55 -7.98 -41.75
CA GLY A 207 12.65 -7.73 -40.80
C GLY A 207 12.21 -7.13 -39.46
N ARG A 208 10.91 -7.09 -39.20
CA ARG A 208 10.36 -6.52 -37.96
C ARG A 208 10.07 -7.60 -36.92
N LEU A 209 10.30 -7.27 -35.62
CA LEU A 209 9.95 -8.15 -34.51
C LEU A 209 8.45 -8.11 -34.19
N PHE A 210 7.79 -6.98 -34.40
CA PHE A 210 6.43 -6.73 -33.96
C PHE A 210 5.55 -6.20 -35.09
N PRO A 211 4.22 -6.53 -35.06
CA PRO A 211 3.28 -6.01 -36.06
C PRO A 211 2.88 -4.56 -35.80
N ASP A 212 2.90 -4.16 -34.54
CA ASP A 212 2.46 -2.87 -34.05
C ASP A 212 3.64 -2.08 -33.44
N GLU A 213 3.50 -0.78 -33.40
CA GLU A 213 4.45 0.12 -32.77
C GLU A 213 3.97 0.50 -31.37
N VAL A 214 4.88 0.49 -30.41
CA VAL A 214 4.64 1.03 -29.06
C VAL A 214 5.42 2.33 -28.95
N SER A 215 4.74 3.41 -28.59
CA SER A 215 5.40 4.69 -28.35
C SER A 215 6.38 4.60 -27.18
N PRO A 216 7.59 5.16 -27.29
CA PRO A 216 8.51 5.28 -26.16
C PRO A 216 8.05 6.31 -25.10
N VAL A 217 6.99 7.02 -25.39
CA VAL A 217 6.45 8.07 -24.53
C VAL A 217 5.04 7.68 -24.07
N VAL A 218 4.77 7.90 -22.78
CA VAL A 218 3.44 7.69 -22.21
C VAL A 218 2.39 8.52 -22.97
N PRO A 219 1.17 8.00 -23.21
CA PRO A 219 0.13 8.76 -23.89
C PRO A 219 -0.04 10.16 -23.26
N PRO A 220 -0.10 11.25 -24.05
CA PRO A 220 -0.17 12.60 -23.52
C PRO A 220 -1.51 12.86 -22.82
N TRP A 221 -1.50 13.77 -21.84
CA TRP A 221 -2.73 14.36 -21.33
C TRP A 221 -3.29 15.35 -22.35
N PRO A 222 -4.63 15.53 -22.42
CA PRO A 222 -5.21 16.66 -23.13
C PRO A 222 -4.68 17.99 -22.56
N ALA A 223 -4.73 19.04 -23.37
CA ALA A 223 -4.30 20.37 -22.94
C ALA A 223 -5.13 20.88 -21.74
N GLY A 224 -4.49 21.53 -20.80
CA GLY A 224 -5.13 22.18 -19.68
C GLY A 224 -5.83 23.49 -20.08
N SER A 225 -6.67 24.01 -19.19
CA SER A 225 -7.33 25.29 -19.30
C SER A 225 -7.39 25.97 -17.93
N ASP A 226 -8.03 27.14 -17.82
CA ASP A 226 -8.22 27.81 -16.53
C ASP A 226 -8.85 26.87 -15.49
N SER A 227 -8.12 26.62 -14.39
CA SER A 227 -8.50 25.70 -13.32
C SER A 227 -9.33 26.32 -12.21
N ARG A 228 -9.40 27.67 -12.09
CA ARG A 228 -9.96 28.39 -10.94
C ARG A 228 -11.36 27.96 -10.52
N VAL A 229 -12.22 27.64 -11.47
CA VAL A 229 -13.60 27.17 -11.15
C VAL A 229 -13.57 25.74 -10.65
N ALA A 230 -12.74 24.88 -11.28
CA ALA A 230 -12.55 23.51 -10.85
C ALA A 230 -11.87 23.44 -9.46
N ASP A 231 -10.91 24.32 -9.19
CA ASP A 231 -10.21 24.38 -7.90
C ASP A 231 -11.17 24.71 -6.76
N ARG A 232 -12.04 25.71 -6.96
CA ARG A 232 -13.07 26.05 -5.97
C ARG A 232 -14.07 24.92 -5.76
N ALA A 233 -14.51 24.28 -6.84
CA ALA A 233 -15.41 23.14 -6.76
C ALA A 233 -14.73 21.95 -6.07
N GLY A 234 -13.45 21.70 -6.37
CA GLY A 234 -12.64 20.66 -5.73
C GLY A 234 -12.48 20.89 -4.24
N LEU A 235 -12.14 22.12 -3.83
CA LEU A 235 -12.04 22.49 -2.42
C LEU A 235 -13.37 22.26 -1.70
N GLY A 236 -14.50 22.62 -2.34
CA GLY A 236 -15.84 22.34 -1.82
C GLY A 236 -16.10 20.85 -1.63
N SER A 237 -15.74 20.01 -2.61
CA SER A 237 -15.89 18.55 -2.52
C SER A 237 -15.02 17.94 -1.42
N ALA A 238 -13.77 18.40 -1.29
CA ALA A 238 -12.86 17.97 -0.26
C ALA A 238 -13.38 18.27 1.15
N PHE A 239 -13.91 19.48 1.33
CA PHE A 239 -14.54 19.88 2.56
C PHE A 239 -15.83 19.06 2.86
N GLU A 240 -16.69 18.87 1.86
CA GLU A 240 -17.88 18.05 1.99
C GLU A 240 -17.57 16.60 2.39
N LEU A 241 -16.46 16.03 1.87
CA LEU A 241 -16.01 14.68 2.26
C LEU A 241 -15.66 14.62 3.74
N VAL A 242 -14.87 15.58 4.23
CA VAL A 242 -14.49 15.64 5.67
C VAL A 242 -15.75 15.69 6.54
N SER A 243 -16.71 16.56 6.20
CA SER A 243 -17.97 16.67 6.93
C SER A 243 -18.82 15.40 6.83
N THR A 244 -18.83 14.74 5.67
CA THR A 244 -19.57 13.48 5.47
C THR A 244 -18.98 12.37 6.35
N VAL A 245 -17.65 12.24 6.41
CA VAL A 245 -16.99 11.24 7.28
C VAL A 245 -17.31 11.49 8.74
N GLU A 246 -17.27 12.74 9.21
CA GLU A 246 -17.65 13.13 10.57
C GLU A 246 -19.07 12.67 10.91
N VAL A 247 -20.05 13.04 10.08
CA VAL A 247 -21.46 12.65 10.24
C VAL A 247 -21.63 11.13 10.28
N LEU A 248 -20.97 10.41 9.37
CA LEU A 248 -21.08 8.95 9.33
C LEU A 248 -20.49 8.28 10.57
N ILE A 249 -19.37 8.78 11.11
CA ILE A 249 -18.78 8.24 12.31
C ILE A 249 -19.67 8.50 13.55
N GLU A 250 -20.24 9.70 13.65
CA GLU A 250 -21.19 10.03 14.73
C GLU A 250 -22.44 9.15 14.64
N GLU A 251 -22.96 8.93 13.42
CA GLU A 251 -24.12 8.05 13.20
C GLU A 251 -23.79 6.60 13.55
N VAL A 252 -22.60 6.11 13.23
CA VAL A 252 -22.11 4.80 13.68
C VAL A 252 -22.06 4.74 15.21
N GLY A 253 -21.55 5.77 15.88
CA GLY A 253 -21.51 5.87 17.34
C GLY A 253 -22.91 5.88 17.98
N ARG A 254 -23.87 6.55 17.36
CA ARG A 254 -25.26 6.61 17.82
C ARG A 254 -26.00 5.29 17.61
N ARG A 255 -25.83 4.64 16.46
CA ARG A 255 -26.51 3.39 16.08
C ARG A 255 -25.88 2.14 16.66
N GLN A 256 -24.58 2.18 16.87
CA GLN A 256 -23.77 1.06 17.34
C GLN A 256 -24.07 -0.24 16.56
N PRO A 257 -23.91 -0.27 15.24
CA PRO A 257 -24.29 -1.39 14.42
C PRO A 257 -23.58 -2.67 14.86
N ARG A 258 -24.33 -3.74 15.10
CA ARG A 258 -23.75 -5.03 15.46
C ARG A 258 -23.11 -5.67 14.22
N PRO A 259 -21.81 -6.03 14.27
CA PRO A 259 -21.15 -6.69 13.16
C PRO A 259 -21.77 -8.06 12.86
N LEU A 260 -21.69 -8.50 11.61
CA LEU A 260 -21.98 -9.88 11.22
C LEU A 260 -20.95 -10.84 11.82
N ALA A 261 -21.22 -12.15 11.80
CA ALA A 261 -20.25 -13.16 12.23
C ALA A 261 -18.89 -13.08 11.49
N THR A 262 -18.89 -12.52 10.28
CA THR A 262 -17.69 -12.24 9.47
C THR A 262 -16.95 -10.96 9.87
N GLY A 263 -17.45 -10.20 10.83
CA GLY A 263 -16.95 -8.85 11.18
C GLY A 263 -17.50 -7.74 10.31
N ALA A 264 -18.16 -8.05 9.19
CA ALA A 264 -18.65 -7.05 8.25
C ALA A 264 -19.82 -6.23 8.82
N LEU A 265 -19.99 -4.99 8.27
CA LEU A 265 -21.16 -4.15 8.54
C LEU A 265 -22.38 -4.71 7.81
N PRO A 266 -23.56 -4.90 8.49
CA PRO A 266 -24.76 -5.37 7.84
C PRO A 266 -25.23 -4.43 6.71
N LYS A 267 -25.70 -5.00 5.59
CA LYS A 267 -26.17 -4.22 4.41
C LYS A 267 -27.30 -3.24 4.75
N LYS A 268 -28.19 -3.61 5.69
CA LYS A 268 -29.26 -2.71 6.16
C LYS A 268 -28.71 -1.45 6.83
N GLU A 269 -27.60 -1.57 7.58
CA GLU A 269 -26.97 -0.45 8.24
C GLU A 269 -26.24 0.44 7.22
N LEU A 270 -25.53 -0.12 6.24
CA LEU A 270 -24.97 0.64 5.13
C LEU A 270 -26.07 1.41 4.37
N THR A 271 -27.22 0.78 4.12
CA THR A 271 -28.36 1.45 3.46
C THR A 271 -28.92 2.61 4.30
N ALA A 272 -28.96 2.44 5.62
CA ALA A 272 -29.42 3.51 6.50
C ALA A 272 -28.42 4.69 6.55
N LEU A 273 -27.12 4.39 6.65
CA LEU A 273 -26.03 5.37 6.65
C LEU A 273 -25.92 6.08 5.29
N ALA A 274 -26.28 5.43 4.18
CA ALA A 274 -26.21 6.00 2.84
C ALA A 274 -27.12 7.21 2.62
N ARG A 275 -28.09 7.43 3.49
CA ARG A 275 -28.94 8.64 3.47
C ARG A 275 -28.15 9.89 3.81
N GLU A 276 -27.21 9.77 4.76
CA GLU A 276 -26.34 10.85 5.21
C GLU A 276 -25.06 10.96 4.35
N GLY A 277 -24.59 9.84 3.80
CA GLY A 277 -23.32 9.74 3.07
C GLY A 277 -23.38 10.10 1.58
N GLY A 278 -24.54 10.53 1.05
CA GLY A 278 -24.68 10.88 -0.38
C GLY A 278 -24.73 9.68 -1.31
N GLY A 279 -25.26 8.56 -0.84
CA GLY A 279 -25.44 7.33 -1.60
C GLY A 279 -24.56 6.17 -1.15
N PRO A 280 -24.91 4.93 -1.51
CA PRO A 280 -24.28 3.74 -0.92
C PRO A 280 -22.79 3.60 -1.24
N GLN A 281 -22.36 3.93 -2.47
CA GLN A 281 -20.96 3.79 -2.88
C GLN A 281 -20.06 4.81 -2.18
N ARG A 282 -20.48 6.09 -2.12
CA ARG A 282 -19.76 7.16 -1.42
C ARG A 282 -19.67 6.87 0.08
N THR A 283 -20.78 6.43 0.68
CA THR A 283 -20.83 6.03 2.09
C THR A 283 -19.87 4.88 2.39
N LEU A 284 -19.88 3.84 1.53
CA LEU A 284 -18.98 2.71 1.71
C LEU A 284 -17.51 3.14 1.61
N LEU A 285 -17.15 3.97 0.63
CA LEU A 285 -15.80 4.50 0.53
C LEU A 285 -15.42 5.32 1.77
N ALA A 286 -16.29 6.21 2.22
CA ALA A 286 -16.04 7.04 3.40
C ALA A 286 -15.80 6.18 4.66
N LEU A 287 -16.58 5.11 4.85
CA LEU A 287 -16.41 4.18 5.96
C LEU A 287 -15.14 3.32 5.83
N LEU A 288 -14.80 2.85 4.63
CA LEU A 288 -13.54 2.13 4.37
C LEU A 288 -12.32 3.00 4.65
N VAL A 289 -12.39 4.27 4.23
CA VAL A 289 -11.32 5.26 4.50
C VAL A 289 -11.25 5.58 6.00
N ALA A 290 -12.39 5.74 6.68
CA ALA A 290 -12.44 5.98 8.12
C ALA A 290 -11.87 4.79 8.91
N GLU A 291 -12.20 3.55 8.54
CA GLU A 291 -11.61 2.34 9.13
C GLU A 291 -10.10 2.29 8.90
N ARG A 292 -9.67 2.53 7.66
CA ARG A 292 -8.24 2.54 7.30
C ARG A 292 -7.45 3.64 8.02
N ALA A 293 -8.08 4.79 8.26
CA ALA A 293 -7.54 5.89 9.05
C ALA A 293 -7.56 5.62 10.57
N GLY A 294 -8.17 4.52 11.01
CA GLY A 294 -8.29 4.18 12.43
C GLY A 294 -9.34 5.03 13.18
N LEU A 295 -10.31 5.63 12.48
CA LEU A 295 -11.35 6.48 13.08
C LEU A 295 -12.58 5.70 13.56
N VAL A 296 -12.84 4.54 12.98
CA VAL A 296 -13.87 3.58 13.38
C VAL A 296 -13.27 2.19 13.51
N ALA A 297 -13.81 1.40 14.43
CA ALA A 297 -13.37 0.03 14.63
C ALA A 297 -14.53 -0.88 15.02
N SER A 298 -14.42 -2.15 14.62
CA SER A 298 -15.34 -3.21 15.01
C SER A 298 -14.89 -3.84 16.34
N THR A 299 -15.83 -4.01 17.25
CA THR A 299 -15.69 -4.83 18.45
C THR A 299 -16.52 -6.12 18.27
N ALA A 300 -16.45 -7.05 19.22
CA ALA A 300 -17.29 -8.24 19.19
C ALA A 300 -18.82 -7.90 19.22
N SER A 301 -19.20 -6.72 19.71
CA SER A 301 -20.59 -6.34 19.94
C SER A 301 -21.11 -5.24 19.03
N ALA A 302 -20.25 -4.33 18.57
CA ALA A 302 -20.64 -3.15 17.81
C ALA A 302 -19.50 -2.57 16.97
N TRP A 303 -19.85 -1.85 15.91
CA TRP A 303 -19.01 -0.85 15.27
C TRP A 303 -19.09 0.45 16.07
N LEU A 304 -17.96 1.06 16.37
CA LEU A 304 -17.85 2.24 17.24
C LEU A 304 -16.81 3.22 16.69
N PRO A 305 -16.96 4.53 16.97
CA PRO A 305 -15.84 5.46 16.87
C PRO A 305 -14.67 4.98 17.72
N SER A 306 -13.46 5.20 17.27
CA SER A 306 -12.23 4.84 17.97
C SER A 306 -11.64 6.03 18.72
N GLU A 307 -10.60 5.81 19.53
CA GLU A 307 -9.83 6.88 20.18
C GLU A 307 -9.18 7.83 19.15
N GLY A 308 -8.76 7.31 17.98
CA GLY A 308 -8.19 8.11 16.89
C GLY A 308 -9.18 9.11 16.27
N TYR A 309 -10.49 8.93 16.46
CA TYR A 309 -11.48 9.89 16.01
C TYR A 309 -11.41 11.22 16.77
N ASP A 310 -11.19 11.18 18.08
CA ASP A 310 -11.06 12.40 18.88
C ASP A 310 -9.79 13.18 18.51
N GLU A 311 -8.67 12.47 18.23
CA GLU A 311 -7.42 13.08 17.74
C GLU A 311 -7.64 13.72 16.37
N TRP A 312 -8.34 13.05 15.46
CA TRP A 312 -8.67 13.56 14.14
C TRP A 312 -9.57 14.81 14.21
N LEU A 313 -10.55 14.84 15.11
CA LEU A 313 -11.41 15.99 15.35
C LEU A 313 -10.64 17.21 15.87
N ALA A 314 -9.51 17.02 16.55
CA ALA A 314 -8.67 18.11 17.03
C ALA A 314 -7.86 18.80 15.91
N LEU A 315 -7.73 18.16 14.73
CA LEU A 315 -7.07 18.76 13.57
C LEU A 315 -7.96 19.82 12.92
N ASP A 316 -7.33 20.76 12.21
CA ASP A 316 -8.03 21.66 11.28
C ASP A 316 -8.61 20.91 10.06
N GLY A 317 -9.40 21.59 9.25
CA GLY A 317 -10.05 20.98 8.09
C GLY A 317 -9.07 20.37 7.08
N TRP A 318 -7.93 21.03 6.86
CA TRP A 318 -6.87 20.55 6.00
C TRP A 318 -6.20 19.29 6.57
N GLY A 319 -5.80 19.31 7.82
CA GLY A 319 -5.21 18.17 8.50
C GLY A 319 -6.14 16.95 8.51
N ARG A 320 -7.44 17.15 8.75
CA ARG A 320 -8.46 16.08 8.65
C ARG A 320 -8.51 15.49 7.25
N TRP A 321 -8.52 16.33 6.21
CA TRP A 321 -8.53 15.88 4.83
C TRP A 321 -7.26 15.11 4.45
N ILE A 322 -6.07 15.56 4.90
CA ILE A 322 -4.79 14.86 4.66
C ILE A 322 -4.85 13.44 5.21
N VAL A 323 -5.34 13.24 6.44
CA VAL A 323 -5.47 11.90 7.05
C VAL A 323 -6.37 11.00 6.18
N LEU A 324 -7.51 11.51 5.71
CA LEU A 324 -8.42 10.76 4.86
C LEU A 324 -7.80 10.45 3.48
N ARG A 325 -7.10 11.43 2.86
CA ARG A 325 -6.40 11.25 1.58
C ARG A 325 -5.36 10.15 1.69
N ASP A 326 -4.54 10.19 2.72
CA ASP A 326 -3.45 9.23 2.89
C ASP A 326 -4.00 7.82 3.20
N ALA A 327 -5.08 7.73 3.97
CA ALA A 327 -5.81 6.48 4.19
C ALA A 327 -6.40 5.93 2.88
N TRP A 328 -7.00 6.77 2.03
CA TRP A 328 -7.52 6.39 0.73
C TRP A 328 -6.43 5.88 -0.22
N LEU A 329 -5.28 6.55 -0.27
CA LEU A 329 -4.12 6.11 -1.07
C LEU A 329 -3.53 4.79 -0.58
N ALA A 330 -3.70 4.47 0.70
CA ALA A 330 -3.25 3.22 1.31
C ALA A 330 -4.33 2.13 1.37
N LEU A 331 -5.55 2.42 0.90
CA LEU A 331 -6.69 1.50 1.00
C LEU A 331 -6.58 0.36 -0.01
N ASP A 332 -6.56 -0.88 0.48
CA ASP A 332 -6.47 -2.11 -0.31
C ASP A 332 -7.86 -2.66 -0.68
N ALA A 333 -8.81 -1.79 -0.99
CA ALA A 333 -10.15 -2.16 -1.41
C ALA A 333 -10.74 -1.11 -2.34
N PHE A 334 -11.71 -1.51 -3.17
CA PHE A 334 -12.62 -0.61 -3.87
C PHE A 334 -13.99 -0.63 -3.18
N ALA A 335 -14.75 0.46 -3.30
CA ALA A 335 -16.08 0.56 -2.76
C ALA A 335 -17.08 -0.26 -3.61
N ASP A 336 -17.10 -1.57 -3.41
CA ASP A 336 -18.04 -2.49 -4.06
C ASP A 336 -19.25 -2.73 -3.14
N VAL A 337 -20.38 -2.10 -3.49
CA VAL A 337 -21.65 -2.23 -2.75
C VAL A 337 -22.31 -3.61 -2.85
N GLN A 338 -21.80 -4.47 -3.72
CA GLN A 338 -22.27 -5.86 -3.84
C GLN A 338 -21.52 -6.79 -2.86
N ALA A 339 -20.29 -6.43 -2.50
CA ALA A 339 -19.51 -7.14 -1.51
C ALA A 339 -19.99 -6.82 -0.08
N PRO A 340 -19.68 -7.69 0.91
CA PRO A 340 -19.93 -7.37 2.32
C PRO A 340 -19.13 -6.13 2.74
N ALA A 341 -19.83 -5.10 3.24
CA ALA A 341 -19.21 -3.84 3.63
C ALA A 341 -18.27 -4.02 4.83
N LEU A 342 -17.10 -3.40 4.81
CA LEU A 342 -16.08 -3.45 5.89
C LEU A 342 -15.74 -4.89 6.32
N ALA A 343 -15.76 -5.86 5.39
CA ALA A 343 -15.44 -7.25 5.71
C ALA A 343 -13.93 -7.43 5.86
N PRO A 344 -13.43 -7.95 6.98
CA PRO A 344 -12.03 -8.33 7.10
C PRO A 344 -11.62 -9.29 5.98
N GLY A 345 -10.49 -9.01 5.31
CA GLY A 345 -9.97 -9.86 4.23
C GLY A 345 -10.57 -9.63 2.84
N ASN A 346 -11.55 -8.73 2.68
CA ASN A 346 -11.98 -8.27 1.35
C ASN A 346 -10.98 -7.23 0.80
N THR A 347 -9.77 -7.70 0.49
CA THR A 347 -8.67 -6.84 0.07
C THR A 347 -8.26 -7.11 -1.37
N VAL A 348 -7.90 -6.04 -2.06
CA VAL A 348 -7.34 -6.03 -3.41
C VAL A 348 -5.96 -5.38 -3.31
N ALA A 349 -4.92 -6.17 -3.14
CA ALA A 349 -3.57 -5.72 -2.78
C ALA A 349 -3.00 -4.60 -3.69
N TRP A 350 -3.40 -4.57 -4.96
CA TRP A 350 -2.95 -3.55 -5.91
C TRP A 350 -3.83 -2.28 -5.96
N ALA A 351 -4.95 -2.20 -5.22
CA ALA A 351 -5.87 -1.06 -5.29
C ALA A 351 -5.21 0.25 -4.84
N GLY A 352 -4.50 0.23 -3.72
CA GLY A 352 -3.73 1.39 -3.24
C GLY A 352 -2.61 1.79 -4.21
N ALA A 353 -1.89 0.81 -4.80
CA ALA A 353 -0.86 1.08 -5.80
C ALA A 353 -1.45 1.74 -7.05
N MET A 354 -2.64 1.32 -7.50
CA MET A 354 -3.34 1.93 -8.64
C MET A 354 -3.74 3.38 -8.34
N ARG A 355 -4.28 3.68 -7.15
CA ARG A 355 -4.61 5.05 -6.74
C ARG A 355 -3.38 5.94 -6.71
N ARG A 356 -2.29 5.49 -6.09
CA ARG A 356 -1.02 6.25 -6.04
C ARG A 356 -0.51 6.53 -7.45
N LEU A 357 -0.47 5.53 -8.32
CA LEU A 357 -0.04 5.72 -9.71
C LEU A 357 -0.96 6.68 -10.47
N ALA A 358 -2.29 6.57 -10.29
CA ALA A 358 -3.24 7.50 -10.88
C ALA A 358 -3.01 8.93 -10.42
N ILE A 359 -2.77 9.16 -9.13
CA ILE A 359 -2.46 10.51 -8.61
C ILE A 359 -1.12 11.03 -9.16
N GLU A 360 -0.09 10.19 -9.29
CA GLU A 360 1.15 10.57 -9.98
C GLU A 360 0.89 11.00 -11.43
N GLN A 361 -0.01 10.29 -12.12
CA GLN A 361 -0.40 10.69 -13.48
C GLN A 361 -1.17 12.01 -13.50
N LEU A 362 -2.04 12.25 -12.52
CA LEU A 362 -2.72 13.56 -12.39
C LEU A 362 -1.71 14.68 -12.10
N ARG A 363 -0.68 14.46 -11.30
CA ARG A 363 0.41 15.43 -11.09
C ARG A 363 1.18 15.76 -12.36
N ALA A 364 1.34 14.78 -13.25
CA ALA A 364 2.00 14.96 -14.54
C ALA A 364 1.11 15.69 -15.58
N ALA A 365 -0.18 15.87 -15.31
CA ALA A 365 -1.09 16.65 -16.14
C ALA A 365 -0.96 18.14 -15.87
N LEU A 366 -1.23 18.96 -16.86
CA LEU A 366 -1.34 20.40 -16.68
C LEU A 366 -2.54 20.75 -15.79
N GLU A 367 -2.48 21.86 -15.06
CA GLU A 367 -3.60 22.37 -14.30
C GLU A 367 -4.83 22.57 -15.19
N GLY A 368 -6.01 22.20 -14.69
CA GLY A 368 -7.26 22.28 -15.44
C GLY A 368 -7.33 21.32 -16.65
N ALA A 369 -6.42 20.35 -16.77
CA ALA A 369 -6.52 19.33 -17.81
C ALA A 369 -7.80 18.48 -17.61
N PRO A 370 -8.50 18.11 -18.69
CA PRO A 370 -9.60 17.17 -18.63
C PRO A 370 -9.14 15.81 -18.10
N VAL A 371 -9.89 15.24 -17.16
CA VAL A 371 -9.62 13.93 -16.57
C VAL A 371 -10.76 12.98 -16.93
N GLU A 372 -10.51 12.16 -17.93
CA GLU A 372 -11.45 11.16 -18.42
C GLU A 372 -10.94 9.76 -18.14
N ALA A 373 -11.82 8.84 -17.80
CA ALA A 373 -11.45 7.45 -17.49
C ALA A 373 -10.67 6.76 -18.62
N PRO A 374 -11.04 6.87 -19.92
CA PRO A 374 -10.28 6.25 -21.00
C PRO A 374 -8.84 6.80 -21.13
N VAL A 375 -8.65 8.11 -20.90
CA VAL A 375 -7.32 8.74 -20.94
C VAL A 375 -6.45 8.22 -19.81
N LEU A 376 -6.98 8.19 -18.59
CA LEU A 376 -6.26 7.62 -17.44
C LEU A 376 -5.98 6.13 -17.64
N ALA A 377 -6.96 5.35 -18.11
CA ALA A 377 -6.81 3.93 -18.38
C ALA A 377 -5.69 3.63 -19.40
N SER A 378 -5.63 4.40 -20.50
CA SER A 378 -4.58 4.23 -21.52
C SER A 378 -3.18 4.52 -20.95
N ARG A 379 -3.05 5.52 -20.07
CA ARG A 379 -1.80 5.84 -19.37
C ARG A 379 -1.40 4.74 -18.38
N LEU A 380 -2.36 4.25 -17.58
CA LEU A 380 -2.14 3.13 -16.65
C LEU A 380 -1.74 1.84 -17.38
N ALA A 381 -2.39 1.54 -18.52
CA ALA A 381 -2.04 0.41 -19.37
C ALA A 381 -0.61 0.52 -19.92
N TRP A 382 -0.20 1.73 -20.31
CA TRP A 382 1.15 1.97 -20.78
C TRP A 382 2.18 1.86 -19.64
N LEU A 383 1.88 2.41 -18.45
CA LEU A 383 2.80 2.41 -17.29
C LEU A 383 2.91 1.04 -16.62
N LYS A 384 1.83 0.27 -16.61
CA LYS A 384 1.72 -1.03 -15.95
C LYS A 384 1.08 -2.09 -16.86
N PRO A 385 1.79 -2.56 -17.90
CA PRO A 385 1.27 -3.59 -18.80
C PRO A 385 0.91 -4.90 -18.08
N ALA A 386 1.49 -5.14 -16.90
CA ALA A 386 1.12 -6.27 -16.04
C ALA A 386 -0.37 -6.27 -15.65
N TRP A 387 -1.00 -5.11 -15.65
CA TRP A 387 -2.44 -4.95 -15.36
C TRP A 387 -3.36 -5.16 -16.58
N ALA A 388 -2.84 -5.58 -17.74
CA ALA A 388 -3.61 -5.79 -18.97
C ALA A 388 -4.78 -6.80 -18.83
N ARG A 389 -4.80 -7.61 -17.76
CA ARG A 389 -5.89 -8.55 -17.45
C ARG A 389 -7.05 -7.89 -16.70
N LEU A 390 -6.88 -6.67 -16.21
CA LEU A 390 -7.87 -5.91 -15.49
C LEU A 390 -8.69 -5.07 -16.48
N ASP A 391 -9.93 -4.81 -16.14
CA ASP A 391 -10.74 -3.79 -16.82
C ASP A 391 -10.28 -2.40 -16.35
N LEU A 392 -9.22 -1.89 -17.01
CA LEU A 392 -8.59 -0.64 -16.62
C LEU A 392 -9.48 0.57 -16.86
N GLU A 393 -10.41 0.51 -17.81
CA GLU A 393 -11.34 1.63 -18.04
C GLU A 393 -12.35 1.75 -16.91
N LEU A 394 -12.94 0.63 -16.49
CA LEU A 394 -13.81 0.57 -15.33
C LEU A 394 -13.08 1.03 -14.06
N LEU A 395 -11.90 0.52 -13.80
CA LEU A 395 -11.12 0.85 -12.60
C LEU A 395 -10.63 2.30 -12.59
N ALA A 396 -10.18 2.82 -13.72
CA ALA A 396 -9.83 4.24 -13.87
C ALA A 396 -11.05 5.12 -13.61
N GLY A 397 -12.25 4.74 -14.10
CA GLY A 397 -13.49 5.42 -13.82
C GLY A 397 -13.84 5.45 -12.33
N GLN A 398 -13.62 4.34 -11.62
CA GLN A 398 -13.79 4.29 -10.17
C GLN A 398 -12.82 5.22 -9.46
N VAL A 399 -11.52 5.19 -9.81
CA VAL A 399 -10.51 6.08 -9.21
C VAL A 399 -10.81 7.55 -9.50
N VAL A 400 -11.25 7.91 -10.72
CA VAL A 400 -11.64 9.29 -11.06
C VAL A 400 -12.86 9.72 -10.23
N THR A 401 -13.84 8.83 -10.06
CA THR A 401 -15.01 9.09 -9.21
C THR A 401 -14.60 9.29 -7.75
N GLU A 402 -13.79 8.41 -7.19
CA GLU A 402 -13.25 8.55 -5.84
C GLU A 402 -12.43 9.85 -5.70
N ALA A 403 -11.54 10.14 -6.66
CA ALA A 403 -10.74 11.37 -6.69
C ALA A 403 -11.62 12.64 -6.74
N SER A 404 -12.80 12.56 -7.36
CA SER A 404 -13.73 13.69 -7.39
C SER A 404 -14.34 13.97 -6.01
N TRP A 405 -14.60 12.95 -5.21
CA TRP A 405 -15.07 13.14 -3.83
C TRP A 405 -13.99 13.72 -2.93
N PHE A 406 -12.72 13.40 -3.20
CA PHE A 406 -11.56 14.02 -2.55
C PHE A 406 -11.24 15.43 -3.08
N GLY A 407 -11.93 15.91 -4.10
CA GLY A 407 -11.72 17.20 -4.73
C GLY A 407 -10.48 17.29 -5.63
N LEU A 408 -9.76 16.18 -5.84
CA LEU A 408 -8.58 16.11 -6.71
C LEU A 408 -8.94 16.25 -8.19
N VAL A 409 -10.17 15.89 -8.52
CA VAL A 409 -10.84 16.11 -9.82
C VAL A 409 -12.15 16.81 -9.55
N ALA A 410 -12.44 17.90 -10.26
CA ALA A 410 -13.72 18.59 -10.17
C ALA A 410 -14.15 19.08 -11.54
N LEU A 411 -15.46 19.02 -11.83
CA LEU A 411 -16.02 19.38 -13.14
C LEU A 411 -15.30 18.68 -14.31
N GLY A 412 -14.88 17.42 -14.09
CA GLY A 412 -14.13 16.63 -15.06
C GLY A 412 -12.70 17.14 -15.32
N ARG A 413 -12.12 17.95 -14.43
CA ARG A 413 -10.80 18.54 -14.58
C ARG A 413 -9.92 18.29 -13.37
N ARG A 414 -8.63 18.21 -13.59
CA ARG A 414 -7.61 18.17 -12.53
C ARG A 414 -7.62 19.50 -11.78
N THR A 415 -7.61 19.44 -10.47
CA THR A 415 -7.53 20.59 -9.55
C THR A 415 -6.15 20.78 -8.98
N GLY A 416 -5.87 21.97 -8.44
CA GLY A 416 -4.63 22.28 -7.71
C GLY A 416 -4.43 21.46 -6.43
N LEU A 417 -5.50 20.87 -5.87
CA LEU A 417 -5.41 19.97 -4.69
C LEU A 417 -4.52 18.75 -4.91
N VAL A 418 -4.32 18.34 -6.16
CA VAL A 418 -3.42 17.23 -6.51
C VAL A 418 -1.97 17.50 -6.06
N ASP A 419 -1.52 18.76 -6.14
CA ASP A 419 -0.17 19.18 -5.79
C ASP A 419 -0.07 19.91 -4.45
N ALA A 420 -1.21 20.18 -3.80
CA ALA A 420 -1.24 20.97 -2.59
C ALA A 420 -0.44 20.31 -1.46
N VAL A 421 0.53 21.03 -0.92
CA VAL A 421 1.35 20.65 0.23
C VAL A 421 0.94 21.44 1.47
N GLU A 422 0.44 22.65 1.27
CA GLU A 422 -0.07 23.55 2.30
C GLU A 422 -1.57 23.72 2.13
N ASP A 423 -2.25 24.24 3.14
CA ASP A 423 -3.69 24.50 3.10
C ASP A 423 -4.05 25.48 1.96
N PRO A 424 -4.78 25.01 0.93
CA PRO A 424 -5.16 25.85 -0.21
C PRO A 424 -6.37 26.76 0.07
N GLY A 425 -6.80 26.88 1.31
CA GLY A 425 -7.90 27.72 1.75
C GLY A 425 -9.12 26.93 2.23
N PHE A 426 -8.92 25.86 2.97
CA PHE A 426 -10.01 25.20 3.68
C PHE A 426 -10.76 26.20 4.58
N PRO A 427 -12.08 26.12 4.67
CA PRO A 427 -12.84 27.00 5.54
C PRO A 427 -12.30 26.93 6.97
N GLN A 428 -11.96 28.08 7.54
CA GLN A 428 -11.54 28.16 8.94
C GLN A 428 -12.75 27.84 9.83
N PRO A 429 -12.54 27.07 10.90
CA PRO A 429 -13.60 26.75 11.83
C PRO A 429 -14.18 28.02 12.48
N ALA A 430 -15.51 28.11 12.53
CA ALA A 430 -16.22 29.17 13.22
C ALA A 430 -16.54 28.75 14.66
N ASP A 431 -16.57 29.73 15.55
CA ASP A 431 -17.04 29.55 16.93
C ASP A 431 -18.51 29.99 17.08
N GLU A 432 -19.07 30.61 16.04
CA GLU A 432 -20.34 31.32 16.11
C GLU A 432 -21.30 30.86 15.02
N PHE A 433 -22.58 31.00 15.27
CA PHE A 433 -23.69 30.68 14.36
C PHE A 433 -24.79 31.74 14.43
N MET A 434 -25.65 31.78 13.43
CA MET A 434 -26.81 32.67 13.40
C MET A 434 -28.07 31.91 13.78
N VAL A 435 -28.74 32.28 14.88
CA VAL A 435 -30.04 31.71 15.26
C VAL A 435 -31.14 32.46 14.55
N GLN A 436 -32.06 31.73 13.92
CA GLN A 436 -33.21 32.26 13.18
C GLN A 436 -34.53 32.10 13.99
N SER A 437 -35.56 32.86 13.61
CA SER A 437 -36.84 32.87 14.29
C SER A 437 -37.60 31.55 14.22
N ASP A 438 -37.27 30.70 13.26
CA ASP A 438 -37.85 29.36 13.07
C ASP A 438 -37.15 28.27 13.87
N LEU A 439 -36.29 28.67 14.83
CA LEU A 439 -35.49 27.80 15.68
C LEU A 439 -34.42 26.99 14.93
N THR A 440 -33.93 27.55 13.83
CA THR A 440 -32.75 27.01 13.16
C THR A 440 -31.50 27.84 13.51
N ALA A 441 -30.35 27.19 13.57
CA ALA A 441 -29.04 27.81 13.59
C ALA A 441 -28.33 27.56 12.26
N VAL A 442 -27.83 28.63 11.63
CA VAL A 442 -27.05 28.56 10.40
C VAL A 442 -25.61 28.92 10.72
N THR A 443 -24.68 28.04 10.37
CA THR A 443 -23.25 28.27 10.57
C THR A 443 -22.63 28.82 9.29
N PRO A 444 -21.85 29.93 9.37
CA PRO A 444 -21.21 30.52 8.18
C PRO A 444 -20.06 29.66 7.64
N ALA A 445 -19.49 28.82 8.52
CA ALA A 445 -18.41 27.88 8.25
C ALA A 445 -18.58 26.66 9.18
N PRO A 446 -17.76 25.60 9.04
CA PRO A 446 -17.72 24.50 10.00
C PRO A 446 -17.49 25.02 11.41
N LEU A 447 -18.21 24.47 12.37
CA LEU A 447 -17.96 24.80 13.76
C LEU A 447 -16.68 24.14 14.25
N ARG A 448 -15.96 24.83 15.15
CA ARG A 448 -14.84 24.23 15.90
C ARG A 448 -15.33 23.01 16.67
N ALA A 449 -14.49 21.99 16.81
CA ALA A 449 -14.85 20.69 17.39
C ALA A 449 -15.55 20.79 18.77
N GLU A 450 -15.14 21.74 19.60
CA GLU A 450 -15.75 21.96 20.92
C GLU A 450 -17.18 22.51 20.81
N VAL A 451 -17.36 23.51 19.95
CA VAL A 451 -18.67 24.11 19.67
C VAL A 451 -19.59 23.10 18.97
N MET A 452 -19.04 22.31 18.05
CA MET A 452 -19.76 21.25 17.36
C MET A 452 -20.30 20.18 18.33
N ARG A 453 -19.48 19.72 19.28
CA ARG A 453 -19.90 18.74 20.29
C ARG A 453 -21.10 19.20 21.08
N THR A 454 -21.12 20.45 21.51
CA THR A 454 -22.26 21.00 22.22
C THR A 454 -23.45 21.24 21.30
N MET A 455 -23.22 21.72 20.05
CA MET A 455 -24.26 21.89 19.04
C MET A 455 -24.97 20.56 18.76
N ALA A 456 -24.25 19.44 18.62
CA ALA A 456 -24.83 18.11 18.40
C ALA A 456 -25.72 17.63 19.58
N LEU A 457 -25.49 18.12 20.79
CA LEU A 457 -26.37 17.87 21.93
C LEU A 457 -27.63 18.72 21.89
N VAL A 458 -27.51 20.03 21.61
CA VAL A 458 -28.60 21.00 21.74
C VAL A 458 -29.47 21.14 20.49
N ALA A 459 -29.00 20.70 19.33
CA ALA A 459 -29.72 20.85 18.05
C ALA A 459 -29.56 19.61 17.15
N ASP A 460 -30.49 19.40 16.24
CA ASP A 460 -30.45 18.35 15.24
C ASP A 460 -29.97 18.94 13.90
N ARG A 461 -29.03 18.27 13.22
CA ARG A 461 -28.49 18.73 11.95
C ARG A 461 -29.51 18.49 10.83
N GLU A 462 -29.91 19.51 10.06
CA GLU A 462 -30.87 19.42 8.94
C GLU A 462 -30.17 19.33 7.58
N SER A 463 -29.02 19.97 7.43
CA SER A 463 -28.26 19.89 6.19
C SER A 463 -26.76 19.87 6.42
N SER A 464 -26.05 19.11 5.55
CA SER A 464 -24.60 19.03 5.49
C SER A 464 -24.11 19.73 4.23
N GLY A 465 -23.47 20.88 4.36
CA GLY A 465 -22.87 21.65 3.28
C GLY A 465 -21.85 22.63 3.85
N GLY A 466 -21.32 23.53 3.02
CA GLY A 466 -20.40 24.57 3.46
C GLY A 466 -20.96 25.47 4.57
N ALA A 467 -22.31 25.60 4.66
CA ALA A 467 -23.04 26.18 5.76
C ALA A 467 -23.89 25.08 6.40
N GLY A 468 -23.63 24.75 7.65
CA GLY A 468 -24.45 23.80 8.41
C GLY A 468 -25.78 24.44 8.85
N VAL A 469 -26.88 23.70 8.75
CA VAL A 469 -28.16 24.11 9.31
C VAL A 469 -28.54 23.13 10.42
N TYR A 470 -28.82 23.66 11.58
CA TYR A 470 -29.18 22.91 12.79
C TYR A 470 -30.53 23.38 13.31
N ARG A 471 -31.39 22.48 13.76
CA ARG A 471 -32.70 22.80 14.33
C ARG A 471 -32.74 22.48 15.82
N PHE A 472 -33.13 23.46 16.61
CA PHE A 472 -33.44 23.25 18.02
C PHE A 472 -34.85 22.63 18.14
N THR A 473 -34.92 21.44 18.73
CA THR A 473 -36.16 20.69 18.93
C THR A 473 -36.31 20.32 20.41
N ALA A 474 -37.55 19.98 20.85
CA ALA A 474 -37.76 19.49 22.21
C ALA A 474 -36.92 18.24 22.52
N ASP A 475 -36.70 17.39 21.50
CA ASP A 475 -35.91 16.17 21.64
C ASP A 475 -34.42 16.45 21.73
N SER A 476 -33.89 17.44 20.99
CA SER A 476 -32.49 17.83 21.10
C SER A 476 -32.19 18.52 22.42
N ILE A 477 -33.06 19.42 22.92
CA ILE A 477 -32.92 20.04 24.23
C ILE A 477 -32.98 18.99 25.34
N ARG A 478 -33.91 18.01 25.26
CA ARG A 478 -33.95 16.90 26.23
C ARG A 478 -32.66 16.11 26.23
N ARG A 479 -32.10 15.79 25.06
CA ARG A 479 -30.81 15.11 24.95
C ARG A 479 -29.68 15.87 25.63
N ALA A 480 -29.65 17.21 25.53
CA ALA A 480 -28.67 18.03 26.20
C ALA A 480 -28.83 17.96 27.76
N LEU A 481 -30.07 18.00 28.25
CA LEU A 481 -30.37 17.86 29.68
C LEU A 481 -30.02 16.43 30.17
N ASP A 482 -30.29 15.40 29.38
CA ASP A 482 -29.92 14.01 29.69
C ASP A 482 -28.40 13.80 29.71
N ALA A 483 -27.65 14.58 28.94
CA ALA A 483 -26.17 14.61 28.96
C ALA A 483 -25.61 15.39 30.16
N GLY A 484 -26.45 15.99 31.01
CA GLY A 484 -26.07 16.67 32.24
C GLY A 484 -25.94 18.18 32.15
N LEU A 485 -26.24 18.79 30.99
CA LEU A 485 -26.28 20.25 30.87
C LEU A 485 -27.51 20.82 31.59
N GLY A 486 -27.32 21.90 32.36
CA GLY A 486 -28.43 22.65 32.94
C GLY A 486 -29.14 23.54 31.91
N ALA A 487 -30.43 23.85 32.14
CA ALA A 487 -31.20 24.75 31.27
C ALA A 487 -30.53 26.13 31.10
N ASP A 488 -29.95 26.67 32.19
CA ASP A 488 -29.23 27.95 32.17
C ASP A 488 -27.91 27.83 31.39
N GLU A 489 -27.23 26.69 31.48
CA GLU A 489 -26.01 26.41 30.70
C GLU A 489 -26.31 26.33 29.23
N VAL A 490 -27.39 25.63 28.83
CA VAL A 490 -27.84 25.56 27.42
C VAL A 490 -28.14 26.95 26.87
N ARG A 491 -28.92 27.78 27.61
CA ARG A 491 -29.22 29.17 27.21
C ARG A 491 -27.96 30.03 27.13
N GLY A 492 -27.09 29.94 28.15
CA GLY A 492 -25.82 30.66 28.22
C GLY A 492 -24.94 30.34 26.99
N TRP A 493 -24.76 29.07 26.71
CA TRP A 493 -23.96 28.60 25.56
C TRP A 493 -24.55 29.08 24.22
N ILE A 494 -25.87 29.00 24.01
CA ILE A 494 -26.52 29.51 22.80
C ILE A 494 -26.30 31.01 22.65
N ARG A 495 -26.40 31.78 23.70
CA ARG A 495 -26.20 33.24 23.66
C ARG A 495 -24.75 33.61 23.40
N GLU A 496 -23.81 32.87 23.98
CA GLU A 496 -22.37 33.09 23.82
C GLU A 496 -21.93 32.90 22.35
N HIS A 497 -22.48 31.89 21.69
CA HIS A 497 -22.08 31.55 20.33
C HIS A 497 -23.02 32.07 19.22
N SER A 498 -24.10 32.76 19.57
CA SER A 498 -25.04 33.31 18.59
C SER A 498 -24.65 34.72 18.14
N LEU A 499 -24.43 34.89 16.82
CA LEU A 499 -24.22 36.18 16.15
C LEU A 499 -25.50 37.04 16.11
N THR A 500 -26.66 36.41 16.29
CA THR A 500 -27.98 37.09 16.23
C THR A 500 -28.67 37.01 17.58
N PRO A 501 -29.57 37.96 17.89
CA PRO A 501 -30.39 37.87 19.10
C PRO A 501 -31.12 36.53 19.14
N VAL A 502 -31.03 35.82 20.26
CA VAL A 502 -31.71 34.54 20.47
C VAL A 502 -33.23 34.78 20.51
N PRO A 503 -34.04 34.10 19.65
CA PRO A 503 -35.49 34.25 19.67
C PRO A 503 -36.11 33.81 20.99
N GLN A 504 -37.09 34.57 21.50
CA GLN A 504 -37.80 34.25 22.76
C GLN A 504 -38.47 32.87 22.70
N ALA A 505 -38.87 32.42 21.52
CA ALA A 505 -39.43 31.09 21.31
C ALA A 505 -38.45 29.95 21.67
N LEU A 506 -37.12 30.16 21.49
CA LEU A 506 -36.09 29.18 21.90
C LEU A 506 -35.93 29.15 23.42
N ASP A 507 -35.93 30.31 24.11
CA ASP A 507 -35.90 30.36 25.57
C ASP A 507 -37.15 29.62 26.15
N TYR A 508 -38.34 29.83 25.58
CA TYR A 508 -39.55 29.09 25.97
C TYR A 508 -39.43 27.58 25.73
N LEU A 509 -38.84 27.16 24.61
CA LEU A 509 -38.60 25.74 24.33
C LEU A 509 -37.73 25.10 25.41
N VAL A 510 -36.62 25.75 25.75
CA VAL A 510 -35.68 25.25 26.78
C VAL A 510 -36.38 25.16 28.12
N ASP A 511 -37.15 26.20 28.54
CA ASP A 511 -37.87 26.22 29.80
C ASP A 511 -39.00 25.18 29.87
N ASP A 512 -39.74 24.94 28.76
CA ASP A 512 -40.78 23.95 28.77
C ASP A 512 -40.23 22.52 28.87
N VAL A 513 -39.15 22.22 28.14
CA VAL A 513 -38.49 20.92 28.25
C VAL A 513 -37.88 20.72 29.63
N ALA A 514 -37.18 21.73 30.19
CA ALA A 514 -36.57 21.66 31.50
C ALA A 514 -37.60 21.45 32.64
N ARG A 515 -38.78 22.09 32.56
CA ARG A 515 -39.85 21.86 33.53
C ARG A 515 -40.39 20.42 33.52
N ARG A 516 -40.38 19.76 32.38
CA ARG A 516 -40.83 18.38 32.23
C ARG A 516 -39.70 17.37 32.50
N HIS A 517 -38.44 17.80 32.38
CA HIS A 517 -37.27 17.00 32.66
C HIS A 517 -37.12 16.75 34.16
N GLY A 518 -36.98 15.50 34.57
CA GLY A 518 -36.79 15.12 35.96
C GLY A 518 -38.07 14.90 36.78
N LEU A 519 -39.27 15.05 36.17
CA LEU A 519 -40.54 14.65 36.82
C LEU A 519 -40.61 13.13 37.05
N VAL A 520 -39.92 12.38 36.23
CA VAL A 520 -39.68 10.93 36.40
C VAL A 520 -38.18 10.76 36.48
N GLN A 521 -37.66 10.37 37.63
CA GLN A 521 -36.25 10.10 37.82
C GLN A 521 -35.96 8.64 37.60
N VAL A 522 -35.15 8.33 36.57
CA VAL A 522 -34.57 7.01 36.36
C VAL A 522 -33.11 7.12 36.80
N ALA A 523 -32.77 6.50 37.91
CA ALA A 523 -31.39 6.42 38.36
C ALA A 523 -30.77 5.12 37.85
N ALA A 524 -29.63 5.25 37.17
CA ALA A 524 -28.75 4.10 36.95
C ALA A 524 -28.15 3.73 38.30
N VAL A 525 -28.44 2.54 38.76
CA VAL A 525 -27.83 1.93 39.93
C VAL A 525 -27.12 0.68 39.48
N ALA A 526 -25.88 0.48 39.92
CA ALA A 526 -25.13 -0.71 39.56
C ALA A 526 -25.73 -1.95 40.24
N SER A 527 -26.29 -1.77 41.45
CA SER A 527 -27.00 -2.82 42.17
C SER A 527 -28.14 -2.32 43.02
N VAL A 528 -29.13 -3.18 43.22
CA VAL A 528 -30.25 -2.98 44.15
C VAL A 528 -30.20 -4.06 45.23
N VAL A 529 -30.29 -3.65 46.50
CA VAL A 529 -30.34 -4.59 47.63
C VAL A 529 -31.76 -4.54 48.22
N THR A 530 -32.42 -5.71 48.24
CA THR A 530 -33.72 -5.86 48.89
C THR A 530 -33.51 -6.57 50.21
N VAL A 531 -34.10 -6.03 51.27
CA VAL A 531 -34.00 -6.56 52.66
C VAL A 531 -35.41 -6.75 53.23
N ASP A 532 -35.60 -7.76 54.03
CA ASP A 532 -36.93 -8.13 54.51
C ASP A 532 -37.47 -7.15 55.58
N ASP A 533 -36.59 -6.39 56.23
CA ASP A 533 -37.00 -5.43 57.28
C ASP A 533 -36.25 -4.10 57.22
N PRO A 534 -36.90 -2.96 57.62
CA PRO A 534 -36.29 -1.64 57.60
C PRO A 534 -35.15 -1.46 58.61
N VAL A 535 -35.10 -2.22 59.71
CA VAL A 535 -34.06 -2.12 60.73
C VAL A 535 -32.71 -2.57 60.19
N THR A 536 -32.72 -3.63 59.43
CA THR A 536 -31.51 -4.13 58.74
C THR A 536 -31.02 -3.11 57.71
N VAL A 537 -31.90 -2.38 57.01
CA VAL A 537 -31.51 -1.26 56.12
C VAL A 537 -30.77 -0.18 56.87
N ASP A 538 -31.26 0.22 58.04
CA ASP A 538 -30.61 1.24 58.90
C ASP A 538 -29.24 0.75 59.41
N ALA A 539 -29.15 -0.53 59.78
CA ALA A 539 -27.89 -1.14 60.21
C ALA A 539 -26.83 -1.20 59.07
N ILE A 540 -27.23 -1.43 57.83
CA ILE A 540 -26.34 -1.42 56.63
C ILE A 540 -25.86 0.01 56.39
N LEU A 541 -26.76 0.99 56.32
CA LEU A 541 -26.44 2.41 56.06
C LEU A 541 -25.59 3.06 57.13
N GLY A 542 -25.69 2.61 58.38
CA GLY A 542 -24.89 3.10 59.51
C GLY A 542 -23.43 2.67 59.50
N ARG A 543 -22.96 1.89 58.50
CA ARG A 543 -21.58 1.41 58.40
C ARG A 543 -20.72 2.30 57.46
N PRO A 544 -19.45 2.54 57.80
CA PRO A 544 -18.58 3.42 56.98
C PRO A 544 -18.50 2.98 55.52
N GLY A 545 -18.38 1.67 55.23
CA GLY A 545 -18.32 1.13 53.87
C GLY A 545 -19.58 1.35 53.01
N ALA A 546 -20.73 1.66 53.63
CA ALA A 546 -21.96 1.97 52.91
C ALA A 546 -21.84 3.25 52.06
N THR A 547 -21.14 4.24 52.56
CA THR A 547 -20.89 5.51 51.85
C THR A 547 -19.92 5.30 50.69
N GLU A 548 -18.90 4.50 50.89
CA GLU A 548 -17.90 4.18 49.84
C GLU A 548 -18.52 3.42 48.65
N LEU A 549 -19.50 2.56 48.93
CA LEU A 549 -20.27 1.83 47.91
C LEU A 549 -21.43 2.64 47.32
N GLY A 550 -21.63 3.89 47.75
CA GLY A 550 -22.71 4.75 47.30
C GLY A 550 -24.10 4.20 47.64
N LEU A 551 -24.23 3.48 48.78
CA LEU A 551 -25.51 2.93 49.25
C LEU A 551 -26.46 4.04 49.69
N ARG A 552 -27.67 4.07 49.12
CA ARG A 552 -28.72 5.02 49.47
C ARG A 552 -30.09 4.35 49.52
N ARG A 553 -30.94 4.81 50.40
CA ARG A 553 -32.30 4.27 50.54
C ARG A 553 -33.20 4.72 49.40
N LEU A 554 -33.85 3.79 48.72
CA LEU A 554 -34.92 4.07 47.75
C LEU A 554 -36.31 3.85 48.33
N ALA A 555 -36.47 2.87 49.19
CA ALA A 555 -37.71 2.54 49.88
C ALA A 555 -37.39 1.98 51.30
N PRO A 556 -38.35 1.80 52.18
CA PRO A 556 -38.10 1.29 53.54
C PRO A 556 -37.27 -0.01 53.61
N THR A 557 -37.38 -0.84 52.61
CA THR A 557 -36.72 -2.17 52.52
C THR A 557 -35.82 -2.30 51.31
N VAL A 558 -35.52 -1.19 50.56
CA VAL A 558 -34.75 -1.21 49.31
C VAL A 558 -33.63 -0.17 49.38
N LEU A 559 -32.40 -0.63 49.09
CA LEU A 559 -31.24 0.22 48.89
C LEU A 559 -30.78 0.14 47.42
N ALA A 560 -30.30 1.26 46.89
CA ALA A 560 -29.51 1.34 45.67
C ALA A 560 -28.03 1.51 46.02
N ALA A 561 -27.14 0.91 45.22
CA ALA A 561 -25.71 1.10 45.31
C ALA A 561 -25.14 1.59 43.98
N ALA A 562 -24.11 2.44 44.06
CA ALA A 562 -23.31 2.86 42.93
C ALA A 562 -22.24 1.80 42.59
N ALA A 563 -21.93 0.90 43.52
CA ALA A 563 -20.96 -0.16 43.37
C ALA A 563 -21.58 -1.40 42.64
N GLU A 564 -20.75 -2.16 42.00
CA GLU A 564 -21.12 -3.41 41.30
C GLU A 564 -21.65 -4.44 42.30
N PRO A 565 -22.54 -5.36 41.83
CA PRO A 565 -23.14 -6.38 42.70
C PRO A 565 -22.13 -7.21 43.50
N ALA A 566 -20.95 -7.48 42.91
CA ALA A 566 -19.90 -8.25 43.57
C ALA A 566 -19.34 -7.54 44.83
N ASP A 567 -19.08 -6.25 44.73
CA ASP A 567 -18.52 -5.46 45.81
C ASP A 567 -19.56 -5.29 46.95
N VAL A 568 -20.82 -5.07 46.57
CA VAL A 568 -21.93 -5.00 47.52
C VAL A 568 -22.14 -6.32 48.26
N VAL A 569 -22.03 -7.45 47.56
CA VAL A 569 -22.13 -8.80 48.16
C VAL A 569 -20.99 -9.05 49.14
N ILE A 570 -19.76 -8.62 48.84
CA ILE A 570 -18.61 -8.75 49.75
C ILE A 570 -18.88 -7.94 51.02
N PHE A 571 -19.24 -6.68 50.89
CA PHE A 571 -19.56 -5.80 52.03
C PHE A 571 -20.67 -6.36 52.90
N LEU A 572 -21.77 -6.84 52.32
CA LEU A 572 -22.88 -7.41 53.07
C LEU A 572 -22.48 -8.71 53.80
N ARG A 573 -21.57 -9.50 53.25
CA ARG A 573 -21.02 -10.69 53.92
C ARG A 573 -20.13 -10.34 55.09
N GLU A 574 -19.35 -9.27 54.99
CA GLU A 574 -18.54 -8.76 56.11
C GLU A 574 -19.42 -8.29 57.30
N LEU A 575 -20.66 -7.87 57.02
CA LEU A 575 -21.67 -7.55 58.04
C LEU A 575 -22.40 -8.81 58.60
N GLY A 576 -21.99 -9.98 58.18
CA GLY A 576 -22.62 -11.27 58.63
C GLY A 576 -23.92 -11.62 57.92
N LEU A 577 -24.27 -10.90 56.84
CA LEU A 577 -25.45 -11.19 56.03
C LEU A 577 -25.10 -12.23 54.94
N ALA A 578 -26.09 -12.93 54.40
CA ALA A 578 -25.92 -13.95 53.35
C ALA A 578 -26.62 -13.50 52.06
N PRO A 579 -26.10 -12.49 51.34
CA PRO A 579 -26.75 -11.96 50.16
C PRO A 579 -26.61 -12.92 48.99
N VAL A 580 -27.62 -12.96 48.12
CA VAL A 580 -27.67 -13.75 46.86
C VAL A 580 -27.71 -12.76 45.69
N ALA A 581 -26.71 -12.81 44.80
CA ALA A 581 -26.69 -11.97 43.60
C ALA A 581 -27.63 -12.56 42.51
N GLN A 582 -28.46 -11.67 41.94
CA GLN A 582 -29.43 -12.00 40.87
C GLN A 582 -29.25 -11.05 39.69
N ASP A 583 -29.53 -11.51 38.46
CA ASP A 583 -29.59 -10.65 37.31
C ASP A 583 -30.94 -9.92 37.15
N ALA A 584 -31.09 -9.09 36.11
CA ALA A 584 -32.29 -8.33 35.84
C ALA A 584 -33.54 -9.21 35.62
N SER A 585 -33.39 -10.52 35.37
CA SER A 585 -34.47 -11.51 35.23
C SER A 585 -34.77 -12.25 36.54
N GLY A 586 -33.98 -11.99 37.58
CA GLY A 586 -34.06 -12.71 38.87
C GLY A 586 -33.24 -14.02 38.89
N ALA A 587 -32.49 -14.31 37.88
CA ALA A 587 -31.60 -15.48 37.81
C ALA A 587 -30.24 -15.20 38.47
N ARG A 588 -29.64 -16.20 39.13
CA ARG A 588 -28.32 -16.05 39.79
C ARG A 588 -27.21 -15.99 38.72
N PHE A 589 -26.29 -14.98 38.82
CA PHE A 589 -25.21 -14.83 37.88
C PHE A 589 -23.82 -14.54 38.51
N THR A 590 -22.73 -14.78 37.71
CA THR A 590 -21.35 -14.43 38.04
C THR A 590 -20.85 -13.38 37.03
N THR A 591 -20.27 -12.27 37.52
CA THR A 591 -19.98 -11.02 36.80
C THR A 591 -18.74 -11.08 35.91
N PRO A 592 -18.76 -10.57 34.68
CA PRO A 592 -17.55 -10.30 33.89
C PRO A 592 -17.20 -8.80 33.84
N ALA A 593 -15.89 -8.52 33.71
CA ALA A 593 -15.28 -7.19 33.76
C ALA A 593 -15.51 -6.32 32.52
N SER A 594 -15.46 -4.99 32.67
CA SER A 594 -15.73 -3.98 31.64
C SER A 594 -14.68 -3.90 30.54
N ARG A 595 -15.13 -3.65 29.28
CA ARG A 595 -14.29 -3.62 28.07
C ARG A 595 -14.20 -2.22 27.46
N ARG A 596 -12.95 -1.82 27.10
CA ARG A 596 -12.67 -0.76 26.11
C ARG A 596 -11.98 -1.41 24.90
N ALA A 597 -12.37 -1.02 23.69
CA ALA A 597 -11.71 -1.47 22.45
C ALA A 597 -10.47 -0.62 22.18
N LYS A 598 -9.33 -1.29 21.87
CA LYS A 598 -8.14 -0.62 21.32
C LYS A 598 -8.30 -0.46 19.82
N ALA A 599 -7.92 0.71 19.30
CA ALA A 599 -7.85 0.95 17.87
C ALA A 599 -6.88 -0.07 17.22
N HIS A 600 -7.34 -0.78 16.19
CA HIS A 600 -6.50 -1.61 15.36
C HIS A 600 -6.30 -0.90 14.02
N VAL A 601 -5.13 -0.29 13.84
CA VAL A 601 -4.71 0.20 12.52
C VAL A 601 -4.10 -0.99 11.81
N PRO A 602 -4.68 -1.44 10.67
CA PRO A 602 -4.07 -2.51 9.89
C PRO A 602 -2.65 -2.12 9.49
N PRO A 603 -1.67 -3.06 9.47
CA PRO A 603 -0.32 -2.76 9.03
C PRO A 603 -0.36 -2.18 7.61
N ALA A 604 0.55 -1.24 7.32
CA ALA A 604 0.68 -0.69 5.97
C ALA A 604 0.91 -1.83 4.96
N PRO A 605 0.31 -1.73 3.76
CA PRO A 605 0.56 -2.72 2.70
C PRO A 605 2.06 -2.90 2.47
N ILE A 606 2.47 -4.12 2.16
CA ILE A 606 3.89 -4.45 1.89
C ILE A 606 4.47 -3.56 0.78
N ASP A 607 3.67 -3.15 -0.19
CA ASP A 607 4.00 -2.15 -1.24
C ASP A 607 4.30 -0.73 -0.71
N GLY A 608 3.92 -0.42 0.52
CA GLY A 608 4.14 0.88 1.18
C GLY A 608 5.34 0.91 2.14
N GLN A 609 5.98 -0.23 2.42
CA GLN A 609 7.20 -0.24 3.20
C GLN A 609 8.35 0.36 2.37
N ARG A 610 8.67 1.62 2.62
CA ARG A 610 9.87 2.23 2.07
C ARG A 610 11.08 1.50 2.64
N VAL A 611 11.76 0.74 1.78
CA VAL A 611 13.07 0.16 2.08
C VAL A 611 14.07 1.31 2.06
N ASP A 612 14.78 1.52 3.14
CA ASP A 612 15.97 2.38 3.10
C ASP A 612 17.10 1.61 2.38
N ALA A 613 17.14 1.74 1.06
CA ALA A 613 18.10 1.04 0.22
C ALA A 613 19.54 1.35 0.59
N HIS A 614 19.83 2.60 0.99
CA HIS A 614 21.16 3.02 1.40
C HIS A 614 21.59 2.31 2.70
N ALA A 615 20.71 2.25 3.70
CA ALA A 615 20.99 1.55 4.94
C ALA A 615 21.20 0.06 4.72
N VAL A 616 20.36 -0.59 3.88
CA VAL A 616 20.51 -2.01 3.55
C VAL A 616 21.84 -2.29 2.84
N VAL A 617 22.18 -1.50 1.82
CA VAL A 617 23.43 -1.70 1.05
C VAL A 617 24.66 -1.44 1.92
N SER A 618 24.65 -0.38 2.74
CA SER A 618 25.75 -0.08 3.65
C SER A 618 26.00 -1.22 4.65
N GLU A 619 24.94 -1.80 5.21
CA GLU A 619 25.02 -2.94 6.11
C GLU A 619 25.56 -4.20 5.41
N LEU A 620 25.13 -4.48 4.18
CA LEU A 620 25.60 -5.63 3.40
C LEU A 620 27.09 -5.51 3.06
N LEU A 621 27.54 -4.32 2.64
CA LEU A 621 28.94 -4.08 2.31
C LEU A 621 29.84 -4.18 3.55
N ALA A 622 29.40 -3.62 4.68
CA ALA A 622 30.14 -3.74 5.94
C ALA A 622 30.29 -5.22 6.40
N ARG A 623 29.24 -6.02 6.22
CA ARG A 623 29.29 -7.48 6.52
C ARG A 623 30.20 -8.23 5.55
N ASP A 624 30.20 -7.88 4.28
CA ASP A 624 31.04 -8.52 3.25
C ASP A 624 32.52 -8.17 3.47
N GLU A 625 32.83 -6.92 3.82
CA GLU A 625 34.17 -6.50 4.25
C GLU A 625 34.62 -7.23 5.51
N GLY A 626 33.77 -7.37 6.51
CA GLY A 626 34.07 -8.14 7.73
C GLY A 626 34.38 -9.61 7.43
N ARG A 627 33.65 -10.23 6.48
CA ARG A 627 33.93 -11.61 6.04
C ARG A 627 35.24 -11.74 5.27
N ARG A 628 35.58 -10.78 4.40
CA ARG A 628 36.86 -10.74 3.68
C ARG A 628 38.02 -10.61 4.66
N HIS A 629 37.92 -9.72 5.63
CA HIS A 629 38.93 -9.56 6.69
C HIS A 629 39.05 -10.83 7.54
N ALA A 630 37.96 -11.50 7.87
CA ALA A 630 37.98 -12.76 8.60
C ALA A 630 38.64 -13.90 7.79
N ALA A 631 38.33 -13.98 6.47
CA ALA A 631 38.95 -14.95 5.57
C ALA A 631 40.45 -14.66 5.35
N GLU A 632 40.84 -13.40 5.21
CA GLU A 632 42.21 -12.95 5.12
C GLU A 632 42.99 -13.23 6.44
N SER A 633 42.37 -12.98 7.59
CA SER A 633 42.92 -13.30 8.90
C SER A 633 43.08 -14.80 9.12
N GLY A 634 42.10 -15.61 8.64
CA GLY A 634 42.21 -17.07 8.67
C GLY A 634 43.37 -17.61 7.79
N ASN A 635 43.53 -17.04 6.61
CA ASN A 635 44.65 -17.33 5.72
C ASN A 635 45.96 -16.85 6.30
N LEU A 636 45.99 -15.71 6.99
CA LEU A 636 47.18 -15.17 7.66
C LEU A 636 47.60 -16.06 8.83
N LEU A 637 46.65 -16.50 9.68
CA LEU A 637 46.94 -17.43 10.78
C LEU A 637 47.56 -18.74 10.28
N LYS A 638 46.95 -19.33 9.25
CA LYS A 638 47.45 -20.53 8.60
C LYS A 638 48.85 -20.33 8.00
N ALA A 639 49.07 -19.19 7.33
CA ALA A 639 50.39 -18.83 6.77
C ALA A 639 51.43 -18.64 7.86
N LEU A 640 51.10 -18.05 9.03
CA LEU A 640 51.95 -17.94 10.19
C LEU A 640 52.29 -19.31 10.78
N GLU A 641 51.28 -20.16 11.01
CA GLU A 641 51.47 -21.55 11.50
C GLU A 641 52.33 -22.35 10.55
N ASP A 642 52.09 -22.31 9.26
CA ASP A 642 52.82 -23.01 8.22
C ASP A 642 54.27 -22.51 8.08
N SER A 643 54.60 -21.30 8.52
CA SER A 643 55.92 -20.70 8.44
C SER A 643 56.78 -20.94 9.67
N ILE A 644 56.22 -21.39 10.79
CA ILE A 644 56.98 -21.71 12.02
C ILE A 644 57.99 -22.78 11.75
N GLY A 645 59.28 -22.50 12.08
CA GLY A 645 60.36 -23.43 11.95
C GLY A 645 60.88 -23.67 10.53
N LYS A 646 60.27 -23.05 9.50
CA LYS A 646 60.75 -23.15 8.12
C LYS A 646 62.00 -22.26 7.87
N PRO A 647 62.97 -22.70 7.14
CA PRO A 647 64.13 -21.86 6.76
C PRO A 647 63.65 -20.85 5.70
N GLY A 648 64.05 -19.59 5.89
CA GLY A 648 63.72 -18.50 4.95
C GLY A 648 63.22 -17.23 5.65
N TRP A 649 63.18 -16.16 4.88
CA TRP A 649 62.64 -14.88 5.33
C TRP A 649 61.30 -14.63 4.64
N TRP A 650 60.39 -13.96 5.37
CA TRP A 650 59.04 -13.67 4.92
C TRP A 650 58.81 -12.16 4.97
N HIS A 651 58.10 -11.62 4.02
CA HIS A 651 57.66 -10.22 4.05
C HIS A 651 56.36 -10.15 4.84
N LEU A 652 56.37 -9.46 5.96
CA LEU A 652 55.22 -9.21 6.81
C LEU A 652 54.76 -7.77 6.65
N ASP A 653 53.54 -7.59 6.14
CA ASP A 653 52.85 -6.30 6.17
C ASP A 653 52.11 -6.17 7.50
N HIS A 654 52.39 -5.10 8.26
CA HIS A 654 51.81 -4.87 9.58
C HIS A 654 51.56 -3.37 9.85
N VAL A 655 50.71 -3.07 10.82
CA VAL A 655 50.47 -1.70 11.33
C VAL A 655 51.40 -1.45 12.51
N ALA A 656 52.27 -0.44 12.42
CA ALA A 656 53.16 -0.01 13.48
C ALA A 656 52.40 0.71 14.62
N ASP A 657 53.09 1.00 15.74
CA ASP A 657 52.46 1.67 16.90
C ASP A 657 51.98 3.08 16.62
N ASP A 658 52.53 3.71 15.60
CA ASP A 658 52.13 5.04 15.08
C ASP A 658 50.94 5.02 14.09
N GLY A 659 50.33 3.83 13.87
CA GLY A 659 49.22 3.62 12.93
C GLY A 659 49.63 3.51 11.47
N THR A 660 50.93 3.62 11.14
CA THR A 660 51.42 3.53 9.75
C THR A 660 51.56 2.07 9.32
N ARG A 661 51.26 1.78 8.03
CA ARG A 661 51.52 0.46 7.44
C ARG A 661 53.02 0.32 7.11
N ARG A 662 53.63 -0.77 7.55
CA ARG A 662 55.03 -1.07 7.30
C ARG A 662 55.20 -2.50 6.83
N THR A 663 56.20 -2.75 6.02
CA THR A 663 56.62 -4.09 5.61
C THR A 663 57.96 -4.41 6.25
N ALA A 664 58.09 -5.60 6.86
CA ALA A 664 59.34 -6.06 7.50
C ALA A 664 59.69 -7.45 6.98
N GLU A 665 61.02 -7.70 6.78
CA GLU A 665 61.52 -9.04 6.56
C GLU A 665 61.65 -9.78 7.91
N VAL A 666 60.86 -10.84 8.09
CA VAL A 666 60.74 -11.56 9.36
C VAL A 666 60.84 -13.06 9.17
N ARG A 667 61.28 -13.75 10.24
CA ARG A 667 61.13 -15.20 10.42
C ARG A 667 60.17 -15.45 11.56
N VAL A 668 59.20 -16.31 11.38
CA VAL A 668 58.22 -16.64 12.41
C VAL A 668 58.83 -17.67 13.35
N LEU A 669 58.93 -17.32 14.63
CA LEU A 669 59.53 -18.17 15.65
C LEU A 669 58.48 -18.97 16.41
N ALA A 670 57.40 -18.35 16.80
CA ALA A 670 56.31 -18.99 17.54
C ALA A 670 55.00 -18.16 17.42
N LEU A 671 53.84 -18.81 17.58
CA LEU A 671 52.54 -18.21 17.69
C LEU A 671 51.91 -18.65 19.01
N THR A 672 51.55 -17.71 19.88
CA THR A 672 51.01 -18.05 21.22
C THR A 672 49.96 -17.00 21.60
N ALA A 673 48.77 -17.43 21.95
CA ALA A 673 47.66 -16.58 22.46
C ALA A 673 47.41 -15.29 21.67
N GLY A 674 47.37 -15.37 20.32
CA GLY A 674 47.08 -14.21 19.44
C GLY A 674 48.27 -13.26 19.23
N GLN A 675 49.48 -13.64 19.67
CA GLN A 675 50.72 -12.93 19.43
C GLN A 675 51.72 -13.80 18.66
N ALA A 676 52.35 -13.22 17.66
CA ALA A 676 53.47 -13.89 16.96
C ALA A 676 54.80 -13.35 17.42
N ARG A 677 55.70 -14.28 17.79
CA ARG A 677 57.09 -13.98 18.06
C ARG A 677 57.88 -14.10 16.77
N LEU A 678 58.46 -13.01 16.36
CA LEU A 678 59.12 -12.82 15.08
C LEU A 678 60.58 -12.43 15.26
N MET A 679 61.41 -12.73 14.26
CA MET A 679 62.82 -12.29 14.19
C MET A 679 62.92 -11.37 12.96
N LYS A 680 63.36 -10.12 13.14
CA LYS A 680 63.78 -9.26 12.04
C LYS A 680 65.24 -9.54 11.65
N LYS A 681 65.57 -9.42 10.38
CA LYS A 681 66.87 -9.73 9.81
C LYS A 681 67.98 -8.85 10.37
N ALA A 682 67.71 -7.62 10.79
CA ALA A 682 68.74 -6.68 11.28
C ALA A 682 68.55 -6.27 12.76
N GLU A 683 67.41 -6.55 13.41
CA GLU A 683 67.04 -5.91 14.68
C GLU A 683 66.79 -6.90 15.83
N GLY A 684 66.80 -8.24 15.56
CA GLY A 684 66.59 -9.28 16.60
C GLY A 684 65.09 -9.67 16.79
N PRO A 685 64.81 -10.47 17.84
CA PRO A 685 63.46 -10.98 18.08
C PRO A 685 62.52 -9.89 18.66
N PHE A 686 61.26 -9.86 18.18
CA PHE A 686 60.19 -9.00 18.70
C PHE A 686 58.88 -9.75 18.69
N THR A 687 57.86 -9.21 19.39
CA THR A 687 56.52 -9.78 19.45
C THR A 687 55.53 -8.79 18.87
N LEU A 688 54.60 -9.27 18.02
CA LEU A 688 53.57 -8.46 17.41
C LEU A 688 52.22 -9.18 17.56
N PRO A 689 51.16 -8.47 17.97
CA PRO A 689 49.79 -9.03 17.96
C PRO A 689 49.37 -9.40 16.54
N VAL A 690 48.75 -10.56 16.35
CA VAL A 690 48.23 -11.00 15.03
C VAL A 690 47.21 -10.03 14.48
N SER A 691 46.46 -9.37 15.34
CA SER A 691 45.47 -8.34 14.95
C SER A 691 46.10 -7.12 14.25
N ARG A 692 47.41 -6.92 14.37
CA ARG A 692 48.15 -5.83 13.69
C ARG A 692 48.85 -6.28 12.41
N MET A 693 48.77 -7.56 12.08
CA MET A 693 49.34 -8.13 10.86
C MET A 693 48.32 -8.12 9.73
N ILE A 694 48.74 -7.75 8.54
CA ILE A 694 47.89 -7.64 7.35
C ILE A 694 48.10 -8.83 6.42
N ALA A 695 49.34 -9.14 6.10
CA ALA A 695 49.68 -10.21 5.18
C ALA A 695 51.08 -10.75 5.45
N LEU A 696 51.27 -12.06 5.23
CA LEU A 696 52.59 -12.73 5.27
C LEU A 696 52.85 -13.39 3.92
N ARG A 697 53.96 -13.03 3.25
CA ARG A 697 54.33 -13.54 1.93
C ARG A 697 55.72 -14.12 1.99
N LYS A 698 55.94 -15.21 1.25
CA LYS A 698 57.28 -15.78 1.16
C LYS A 698 58.17 -14.80 0.37
N GLY A 699 59.36 -14.46 0.95
CA GLY A 699 60.34 -13.62 0.31
C GLY A 699 61.14 -14.37 -0.75
#